data_827a139391add58956334cc7e831b102
#
_entry.id   827a139391add58956334cc7e831b102
#
_cell.length_a   1.000
_cell.length_b   1.000
_cell.length_c   1.000
_cell.angle_alpha   90.00
_cell.angle_beta   90.00
_cell.angle_gamma   90.00
#
_symmetry.space_group_name_H-M   'P 1'
#
loop_
_entity.id
_entity.type
_entity.pdbx_description
1 polymer ?
#
loop_
_entity_poly.entity_id
_entity_poly.type
_entity_poly.pdbx_seq_one_letter_code
_entity_poly.pdbx_strand_id
1 'polypeptide(L)'
;FLVLGDQRWTYANAEKQAAALASGLRALGLNQGDRLAIILPNIPQFVITVFAAAKAGLIVNPINVRRHKSEVAARLDKTRPSAIVTNAEHLEMINELRGDFPELKQVISVDGGANAKAFNDLLASTAALPPTAIKPDDVAAVLYTLGNSGEPRGAMLTHKSLIGNGAGIASTLNATPEDIFLGAVPFSNAFGLTPTILACTVAGASLAPLPTYHAAEALALIEKQKVTVHHGVPTMFALELNHPNFKSEACATLRVGIMSGAACPTELVTRVRQLMHCNLILAYGLTEAAPSVTMTHLQDGPITASQTVGRAMEGVSLKVIDENGDTLPEGKEGELCVKGYNVMTGYWNDPQATAQVLDTDGWLRTGDMAMIDADGPVKIVGRKGDVINRGGYKIYPGTVEMVLRSYPGVKEAAVVGVPDAIYGELPCACVVRSAGANFSGEQLMLFATERLTDYAVPDRVVFFERLPRSGSGAIRRSALRERVRIRGHAWKFGKNIDTDAIIPARHCNTSDARELATHCMEDADPNFIKKMKRGDVIVAETNFGCGSSREVAPISIKTAGVSAVIAKSFARIFFRNSINIGLPILECPQAVDGITEGDEIEVEPATGTIRNLTRGETYRAEPFPDFLQRIIDRGGLLAYVEERLAERN
;
A
#
# COMPACT_ATOMS: atom_id res chain seq x y z
N PHE A 1 19.03 4.75 27.49
CA PHE A 1 17.76 4.56 26.79
C PHE A 1 17.82 5.04 25.34
N LEU A 2 18.04 6.33 25.04
CA LEU A 2 18.09 6.82 23.66
C LEU A 2 19.52 7.20 23.27
N VAL A 3 19.89 6.88 22.00
CA VAL A 3 21.23 7.11 21.49
C VAL A 3 21.14 7.74 20.09
N LEU A 4 21.50 9.02 19.96
CA LEU A 4 21.53 9.70 18.66
C LEU A 4 22.88 10.41 18.46
N GLY A 5 23.66 9.94 17.48
CA GLY A 5 25.05 10.40 17.32
C GLY A 5 25.88 10.10 18.56
N ASP A 6 26.41 11.15 19.18
CA ASP A 6 27.16 11.06 20.43
C ASP A 6 26.34 11.43 21.68
N GLN A 7 25.08 11.82 21.47
CA GLN A 7 24.17 12.16 22.56
C GLN A 7 23.53 10.90 23.17
N ARG A 8 23.34 10.93 24.48
CA ARG A 8 22.81 9.83 25.27
C ARG A 8 21.77 10.33 26.26
N TRP A 9 20.61 9.67 26.28
CA TRP A 9 19.56 9.91 27.28
C TRP A 9 19.40 8.65 28.12
N THR A 10 19.59 8.76 29.41
CA THR A 10 19.20 7.68 30.35
C THR A 10 17.67 7.64 30.46
N TYR A 11 17.12 6.54 31.00
CA TYR A 11 15.69 6.45 31.33
C TYR A 11 15.27 7.58 32.26
N ALA A 12 16.06 7.84 33.31
CA ALA A 12 15.79 8.92 34.26
C ALA A 12 15.78 10.33 33.59
N ASN A 13 16.69 10.55 32.64
CA ASN A 13 16.74 11.82 31.89
C ASN A 13 15.52 11.95 30.96
N ALA A 14 15.18 10.91 30.20
CA ALA A 14 14.03 10.90 29.32
C ALA A 14 12.72 11.06 30.11
N GLU A 15 12.60 10.39 31.27
CA GLU A 15 11.48 10.54 32.20
C GLU A 15 11.32 11.98 32.69
N LYS A 16 12.41 12.59 33.13
CA LYS A 16 12.42 14.00 33.58
C LYS A 16 11.98 14.94 32.46
N GLN A 17 12.48 14.74 31.23
CA GLN A 17 12.10 15.56 30.08
C GLN A 17 10.63 15.34 29.69
N ALA A 18 10.14 14.10 29.71
CA ALA A 18 8.74 13.79 29.42
C ALA A 18 7.80 14.42 30.46
N ALA A 19 8.18 14.39 31.75
CA ALA A 19 7.39 15.02 32.82
C ALA A 19 7.37 16.54 32.68
N ALA A 20 8.51 17.17 32.38
CA ALA A 20 8.59 18.61 32.16
C ALA A 20 7.78 19.04 30.93
N LEU A 21 7.90 18.32 29.82
CA LEU A 21 7.11 18.58 28.62
C LEU A 21 5.61 18.41 28.87
N ALA A 22 5.20 17.37 29.60
CA ALA A 22 3.80 17.17 29.99
C ALA A 22 3.26 18.36 30.78
N SER A 23 4.05 18.85 31.75
CA SER A 23 3.70 20.06 32.54
C SER A 23 3.61 21.30 31.66
N GLY A 24 4.57 21.48 30.73
CA GLY A 24 4.56 22.58 29.76
C GLY A 24 3.33 22.54 28.84
N LEU A 25 2.97 21.36 28.32
CA LEU A 25 1.78 21.18 27.49
C LEU A 25 0.49 21.52 28.25
N ARG A 26 0.38 21.09 29.50
CA ARG A 26 -0.76 21.45 30.38
C ARG A 26 -0.81 22.93 30.68
N ALA A 27 0.33 23.57 30.90
CA ALA A 27 0.43 25.02 31.12
C ALA A 27 0.06 25.84 29.86
N LEU A 28 0.22 25.29 28.68
CA LEU A 28 -0.26 25.86 27.41
C LEU A 28 -1.78 25.71 27.21
N GLY A 29 -2.49 25.09 28.16
CA GLY A 29 -3.95 24.94 28.15
C GLY A 29 -4.46 23.67 27.50
N LEU A 30 -3.60 22.68 27.20
CA LEU A 30 -4.07 21.38 26.75
C LEU A 30 -4.70 20.60 27.90
N ASN A 31 -5.82 19.95 27.64
CA ASN A 31 -6.56 19.16 28.62
C ASN A 31 -6.48 17.66 28.34
N GLN A 32 -6.81 16.83 29.33
CA GLN A 32 -6.94 15.39 29.10
C GLN A 32 -7.93 15.12 27.96
N GLY A 33 -7.56 14.22 27.04
CA GLY A 33 -8.33 13.90 25.84
C GLY A 33 -8.08 14.82 24.64
N ASP A 34 -7.33 15.92 24.80
CA ASP A 34 -6.91 16.75 23.67
C ASP A 34 -5.93 15.98 22.78
N ARG A 35 -5.98 16.25 21.46
CA ARG A 35 -5.11 15.60 20.48
C ARG A 35 -3.84 16.41 20.28
N LEU A 36 -2.72 15.71 20.31
CA LEU A 36 -1.38 16.23 20.03
C LEU A 36 -0.85 15.61 18.75
N ALA A 37 -0.80 16.37 17.67
CA ALA A 37 -0.17 15.90 16.43
C ALA A 37 1.37 15.92 16.58
N ILE A 38 2.04 14.95 15.95
CA ILE A 38 3.50 14.85 15.93
C ILE A 38 3.96 14.68 14.48
N ILE A 39 4.71 15.65 13.95
CA ILE A 39 5.38 15.59 12.64
C ILE A 39 6.88 15.72 12.88
N LEU A 40 7.50 14.62 13.24
CA LEU A 40 8.94 14.53 13.52
C LEU A 40 9.53 13.29 12.86
N PRO A 41 10.78 13.33 12.40
CA PRO A 41 11.53 12.13 12.05
C PRO A 41 11.78 11.25 13.29
N ASN A 42 12.48 10.13 13.10
CA ASN A 42 12.86 9.25 14.21
C ASN A 42 13.96 9.89 15.04
N ILE A 43 13.60 10.72 15.99
CA ILE A 43 14.50 11.43 16.90
C ILE A 43 14.04 11.28 18.36
N PRO A 44 14.94 11.52 19.36
CA PRO A 44 14.59 11.42 20.78
C PRO A 44 13.37 12.26 21.18
N GLN A 45 13.20 13.44 20.60
CA GLN A 45 12.08 14.33 20.88
C GLN A 45 10.73 13.73 20.51
N PHE A 46 10.67 12.86 19.47
CA PHE A 46 9.45 12.10 19.16
C PHE A 46 9.07 11.19 20.32
N VAL A 47 10.02 10.42 20.83
CA VAL A 47 9.82 9.47 21.93
C VAL A 47 9.42 10.21 23.22
N ILE A 48 10.13 11.28 23.55
CA ILE A 48 9.84 12.14 24.71
C ILE A 48 8.43 12.72 24.60
N THR A 49 8.01 13.16 23.41
CA THR A 49 6.67 13.72 23.16
C THR A 49 5.58 12.67 23.36
N VAL A 50 5.77 11.43 22.91
CA VAL A 50 4.82 10.33 23.12
C VAL A 50 4.61 10.07 24.62
N PHE A 51 5.70 9.97 25.39
CA PHE A 51 5.59 9.75 26.85
C PHE A 51 5.05 10.97 27.60
N ALA A 52 5.39 12.18 27.16
CA ALA A 52 4.82 13.40 27.74
C ALA A 52 3.30 13.48 27.51
N ALA A 53 2.85 13.15 26.31
CA ALA A 53 1.42 13.09 25.98
C ALA A 53 0.71 12.05 26.86
N ALA A 54 1.28 10.86 27.01
CA ALA A 54 0.73 9.82 27.89
C ALA A 54 0.61 10.32 29.35
N LYS A 55 1.63 10.99 29.89
CA LYS A 55 1.60 11.58 31.24
C LYS A 55 0.55 12.68 31.41
N ALA A 56 0.35 13.48 30.37
CA ALA A 56 -0.62 14.58 30.38
C ALA A 56 -2.06 14.11 30.06
N GLY A 57 -2.27 12.84 29.73
CA GLY A 57 -3.56 12.30 29.28
C GLY A 57 -3.98 12.78 27.90
N LEU A 58 -3.02 13.15 27.04
CA LEU A 58 -3.27 13.59 25.67
C LEU A 58 -3.27 12.40 24.71
N ILE A 59 -3.99 12.54 23.61
CA ILE A 59 -4.06 11.53 22.54
C ILE A 59 -3.07 11.92 21.45
N VAL A 60 -2.06 11.10 21.21
CA VAL A 60 -1.08 11.37 20.13
C VAL A 60 -1.66 11.03 18.75
N ASN A 61 -1.39 11.89 17.78
CA ASN A 61 -1.65 11.66 16.37
C ASN A 61 -0.34 11.82 15.58
N PRO A 62 0.47 10.77 15.46
CA PRO A 62 1.68 10.83 14.66
C PRO A 62 1.38 10.89 13.16
N ILE A 63 2.05 11.81 12.47
CA ILE A 63 1.93 12.02 11.03
C ILE A 63 3.32 11.84 10.42
N ASN A 64 3.42 11.02 9.38
CA ASN A 64 4.70 10.75 8.73
C ASN A 64 5.24 12.02 8.04
N VAL A 65 6.50 12.34 8.25
CA VAL A 65 7.21 13.51 7.70
C VAL A 65 7.24 13.56 6.16
N ARG A 66 7.05 12.42 5.48
CA ARG A 66 7.03 12.32 4.01
C ARG A 66 5.66 12.65 3.40
N ARG A 67 4.66 13.04 4.19
CA ARG A 67 3.34 13.38 3.70
C ARG A 67 3.32 14.75 3.04
N HIS A 68 2.60 14.84 1.92
CA HIS A 68 2.34 16.11 1.27
C HIS A 68 1.39 16.98 2.11
N LYS A 69 1.41 18.30 1.87
CA LYS A 69 0.60 19.28 2.58
C LYS A 69 -0.89 18.90 2.62
N SER A 70 -1.47 18.48 1.49
CA SER A 70 -2.86 18.02 1.39
C SER A 70 -3.17 16.81 2.29
N GLU A 71 -2.26 15.84 2.37
CA GLU A 71 -2.41 14.67 3.22
C GLU A 71 -2.29 15.00 4.71
N VAL A 72 -1.44 15.97 5.05
CA VAL A 72 -1.33 16.51 6.42
C VAL A 72 -2.63 17.24 6.78
N ALA A 73 -3.11 18.14 5.90
CA ALA A 73 -4.35 18.88 6.10
C ALA A 73 -5.55 17.94 6.35
N ALA A 74 -5.70 16.88 5.54
CA ALA A 74 -6.77 15.90 5.70
C ALA A 74 -6.75 15.18 7.06
N ARG A 75 -5.56 14.96 7.65
CA ARG A 75 -5.43 14.37 8.99
C ARG A 75 -5.71 15.38 10.10
N LEU A 76 -5.26 16.62 9.92
CA LEU A 76 -5.54 17.70 10.85
C LEU A 76 -7.05 17.97 10.92
N ASP A 77 -7.74 17.98 9.77
CA ASP A 77 -9.19 18.16 9.71
C ASP A 77 -9.94 17.05 10.47
N LYS A 78 -9.58 15.78 10.21
CA LYS A 78 -10.22 14.63 10.89
C LYS A 78 -9.91 14.57 12.38
N THR A 79 -8.67 14.86 12.81
CA THR A 79 -8.24 14.71 14.21
C THR A 79 -8.50 15.98 15.03
N ARG A 80 -8.46 17.16 14.38
CA ARG A 80 -8.57 18.49 15.03
C ARG A 80 -7.68 18.61 16.27
N PRO A 81 -6.35 18.54 16.09
CA PRO A 81 -5.44 18.59 17.23
C PRO A 81 -5.40 19.99 17.85
N SER A 82 -5.27 20.05 19.17
CA SER A 82 -5.10 21.31 19.90
C SER A 82 -3.67 21.84 19.83
N ALA A 83 -2.70 20.95 19.61
CA ALA A 83 -1.30 21.28 19.44
C ALA A 83 -0.60 20.36 18.45
N ILE A 84 0.52 20.83 17.90
CA ILE A 84 1.40 20.06 17.06
C ILE A 84 2.86 20.25 17.49
N VAL A 85 3.62 19.15 17.53
CA VAL A 85 5.07 19.16 17.69
C VAL A 85 5.72 18.83 16.34
N THR A 86 6.62 19.70 15.87
CA THR A 86 7.24 19.61 14.55
C THR A 86 8.71 20.05 14.61
N ASN A 87 9.40 20.00 13.48
CA ASN A 87 10.77 20.51 13.28
C ASN A 87 10.77 21.70 12.31
N ALA A 88 11.93 22.33 12.13
CA ALA A 88 12.08 23.49 11.26
C ALA A 88 11.69 23.19 9.80
N GLU A 89 11.98 21.97 9.32
CA GLU A 89 11.68 21.54 7.94
C GLU A 89 10.19 21.60 7.59
N HIS A 90 9.30 21.28 8.56
CA HIS A 90 7.85 21.25 8.36
C HIS A 90 7.13 22.48 8.90
N LEU A 91 7.84 23.39 9.59
CA LEU A 91 7.25 24.52 10.31
C LEU A 91 6.53 25.49 9.36
N GLU A 92 7.08 25.77 8.19
CA GLU A 92 6.46 26.65 7.20
C GLU A 92 5.12 26.09 6.74
N MET A 93 5.09 24.82 6.32
CA MET A 93 3.86 24.12 5.92
C MET A 93 2.81 24.16 7.03
N ILE A 94 3.19 23.95 8.29
CA ILE A 94 2.25 23.97 9.42
C ILE A 94 1.72 25.38 9.67
N ASN A 95 2.56 26.40 9.57
CA ASN A 95 2.14 27.80 9.73
C ASN A 95 1.14 28.23 8.63
N GLU A 96 1.33 27.75 7.40
CA GLU A 96 0.39 27.98 6.30
C GLU A 96 -0.97 27.27 6.55
N LEU A 97 -0.94 26.04 7.05
CA LEU A 97 -2.16 25.27 7.34
C LEU A 97 -2.90 25.78 8.58
N ARG A 98 -2.20 26.37 9.54
CA ARG A 98 -2.77 26.76 10.84
C ARG A 98 -4.01 27.65 10.74
N GLY A 99 -4.08 28.49 9.69
CA GLY A 99 -5.22 29.37 9.45
C GLY A 99 -6.54 28.63 9.19
N ASP A 100 -6.46 27.43 8.63
CA ASP A 100 -7.61 26.60 8.27
C ASP A 100 -8.09 25.76 9.47
N PHE A 101 -7.28 25.66 10.55
CA PHE A 101 -7.57 24.81 11.73
C PHE A 101 -7.58 25.64 13.03
N PRO A 102 -8.70 26.31 13.37
CA PRO A 102 -8.78 27.18 14.54
C PRO A 102 -8.56 26.45 15.87
N GLU A 103 -8.76 25.14 15.91
CA GLU A 103 -8.47 24.29 17.06
C GLU A 103 -6.96 24.13 17.34
N LEU A 104 -6.11 24.27 16.30
CA LEU A 104 -4.65 24.18 16.42
C LEU A 104 -4.08 25.46 17.06
N LYS A 105 -4.17 25.53 18.38
CA LYS A 105 -3.78 26.69 19.17
C LYS A 105 -2.26 26.80 19.33
N GLN A 106 -1.57 25.66 19.44
CA GLN A 106 -0.15 25.62 19.79
C GLN A 106 0.65 24.90 18.70
N VAL A 107 1.69 25.57 18.22
CA VAL A 107 2.74 24.97 17.36
C VAL A 107 4.03 24.98 18.17
N ILE A 108 4.66 23.82 18.31
CA ILE A 108 5.88 23.60 19.09
C ILE A 108 6.96 23.08 18.13
N SER A 109 8.12 23.72 18.08
CA SER A 109 9.22 23.30 17.20
C SER A 109 10.42 22.85 18.02
N VAL A 110 11.01 21.72 17.64
CA VAL A 110 12.21 21.16 18.30
C VAL A 110 13.46 21.98 17.98
N ASP A 111 13.46 22.69 16.84
CA ASP A 111 14.56 23.52 16.38
C ASP A 111 14.32 25.03 16.61
N GLY A 112 13.17 25.38 17.21
CA GLY A 112 12.71 26.77 17.29
C GLY A 112 12.11 27.26 15.97
N GLY A 113 11.93 28.56 15.82
CA GLY A 113 11.45 29.19 14.61
C GLY A 113 10.29 30.15 14.82
N ALA A 114 9.95 30.92 13.77
CA ALA A 114 8.89 31.92 13.83
C ALA A 114 7.51 31.30 14.03
N ASN A 115 6.68 31.93 14.84
CA ASN A 115 5.29 31.51 15.16
C ASN A 115 5.18 30.14 15.85
N ALA A 116 6.27 29.61 16.43
CA ALA A 116 6.28 28.39 17.21
C ALA A 116 6.88 28.62 18.61
N LYS A 117 6.41 27.84 19.58
CA LYS A 117 7.05 27.71 20.89
C LYS A 117 8.30 26.84 20.75
N ALA A 118 9.39 27.21 21.39
CA ALA A 118 10.55 26.34 21.41
C ALA A 118 10.30 25.12 22.32
N PHE A 119 10.60 23.93 21.81
CA PHE A 119 10.46 22.68 22.57
C PHE A 119 11.24 22.71 23.88
N ASN A 120 12.47 23.27 23.86
CA ASN A 120 13.34 23.37 25.01
C ASN A 120 12.78 24.30 26.11
N ASP A 121 11.99 25.33 25.76
CA ASP A 121 11.35 26.20 26.74
C ASP A 121 10.31 25.41 27.57
N LEU A 122 9.63 24.44 26.94
CA LEU A 122 8.68 23.57 27.64
C LEU A 122 9.40 22.54 28.52
N LEU A 123 10.60 22.11 28.17
CA LEU A 123 11.43 21.26 29.04
C LEU A 123 11.95 21.99 30.28
N ALA A 124 12.00 23.31 30.26
CA ALA A 124 12.35 24.13 31.42
C ALA A 124 11.17 24.41 32.35
N SER A 125 9.97 23.90 32.03
CA SER A 125 8.79 24.09 32.85
C SER A 125 8.98 23.51 34.25
N THR A 126 8.74 24.33 35.26
CA THR A 126 8.70 23.94 36.70
C THR A 126 7.28 23.79 37.22
N ALA A 127 6.28 23.98 36.35
CA ALA A 127 4.88 23.83 36.75
C ALA A 127 4.61 22.39 37.22
N ALA A 128 3.85 22.24 38.28
CA ALA A 128 3.43 20.91 38.70
C ALA A 128 2.46 20.31 37.67
N LEU A 129 2.72 19.07 37.27
CA LEU A 129 1.76 18.34 36.47
C LEU A 129 0.51 18.04 37.31
N PRO A 130 -0.69 18.52 36.93
CA PRO A 130 -1.89 18.19 37.65
C PRO A 130 -2.12 16.69 37.72
N PRO A 131 -2.62 16.13 38.81
CA PRO A 131 -3.00 14.73 38.86
C PRO A 131 -3.96 14.40 37.71
N THR A 132 -3.56 13.46 36.85
CA THR A 132 -4.36 13.04 35.72
C THR A 132 -4.76 11.58 35.92
N ALA A 133 -6.06 11.32 36.03
CA ALA A 133 -6.59 9.96 36.20
C ALA A 133 -6.65 9.27 34.83
N ILE A 134 -5.55 8.65 34.44
CA ILE A 134 -5.44 7.91 33.18
C ILE A 134 -5.81 6.44 33.43
N LYS A 135 -6.73 5.91 32.62
CA LYS A 135 -7.16 4.52 32.69
C LYS A 135 -6.50 3.70 31.58
N PRO A 136 -6.30 2.39 31.77
CA PRO A 136 -5.75 1.52 30.73
C PRO A 136 -6.54 1.55 29.41
N ASP A 137 -7.85 1.71 29.49
CA ASP A 137 -8.76 1.72 28.34
C ASP A 137 -8.96 3.12 27.73
N ASP A 138 -8.33 4.18 28.29
CA ASP A 138 -8.33 5.50 27.65
C ASP A 138 -7.55 5.44 26.33
N VAL A 139 -8.04 6.19 25.31
CA VAL A 139 -7.38 6.30 24.01
C VAL A 139 -6.06 7.05 24.18
N ALA A 140 -4.96 6.41 23.82
CA ALA A 140 -3.61 6.96 23.87
C ALA A 140 -3.13 7.50 22.50
N ALA A 141 -3.58 6.88 21.41
CA ALA A 141 -3.18 7.25 20.06
C ALA A 141 -4.31 7.10 19.05
N VAL A 142 -4.30 7.98 18.04
CA VAL A 142 -5.07 7.84 16.81
C VAL A 142 -4.08 7.67 15.67
N LEU A 143 -3.99 6.46 15.11
CA LEU A 143 -3.07 6.13 14.02
C LEU A 143 -3.84 5.96 12.71
N TYR A 144 -3.46 6.75 11.69
CA TYR A 144 -4.16 6.73 10.41
C TYR A 144 -3.69 5.64 9.47
N THR A 145 -4.65 4.86 8.96
CA THR A 145 -4.47 3.88 7.89
C THR A 145 -5.14 4.38 6.62
N LEU A 146 -4.63 3.90 5.46
CA LEU A 146 -5.32 4.07 4.18
C LEU A 146 -6.17 2.82 3.98
N GLY A 147 -7.48 2.93 4.22
CA GLY A 147 -8.42 1.86 3.89
C GLY A 147 -8.49 1.58 2.38
N ASN A 148 -9.23 0.53 1.98
CA ASN A 148 -9.45 0.17 0.56
C ASN A 148 -10.11 1.30 -0.25
N SER A 149 -10.79 2.23 0.40
CA SER A 149 -11.41 3.42 -0.20
C SER A 149 -10.41 4.52 -0.55
N GLY A 150 -9.14 4.42 -0.10
CA GLY A 150 -8.14 5.49 -0.23
C GLY A 150 -8.29 6.63 0.78
N GLU A 151 -9.40 6.69 1.52
CA GLU A 151 -9.59 7.68 2.59
C GLU A 151 -8.86 7.27 3.88
N PRO A 152 -8.14 8.20 4.52
CA PRO A 152 -7.49 7.91 5.79
C PRO A 152 -8.50 7.72 6.92
N ARG A 153 -8.40 6.58 7.64
CA ARG A 153 -9.18 6.26 8.85
C ARG A 153 -8.27 6.23 10.07
N GLY A 154 -8.67 6.89 11.14
CA GLY A 154 -7.88 6.97 12.37
C GLY A 154 -8.27 5.87 13.36
N ALA A 155 -7.47 4.81 13.50
CA ALA A 155 -7.69 3.77 14.50
C ALA A 155 -7.38 4.28 15.90
N MET A 156 -8.33 4.16 16.82
CA MET A 156 -8.20 4.55 18.23
C MET A 156 -7.58 3.41 19.05
N LEU A 157 -6.36 3.62 19.50
CA LEU A 157 -5.62 2.65 20.30
C LEU A 157 -5.49 3.11 21.74
N THR A 158 -5.77 2.20 22.68
CA THR A 158 -5.73 2.48 24.13
C THR A 158 -4.32 2.30 24.69
N HIS A 159 -4.07 2.83 25.89
CA HIS A 159 -2.84 2.55 26.63
C HIS A 159 -2.63 1.04 26.82
N LYS A 160 -3.70 0.32 27.17
CA LYS A 160 -3.68 -1.15 27.34
C LYS A 160 -3.30 -1.87 26.06
N SER A 161 -3.90 -1.49 24.93
CA SER A 161 -3.63 -2.16 23.66
C SER A 161 -2.18 -1.95 23.19
N LEU A 162 -1.67 -0.73 23.32
CA LEU A 162 -0.31 -0.39 22.91
C LEU A 162 0.76 -1.02 23.81
N ILE A 163 0.63 -0.85 25.14
CA ILE A 163 1.61 -1.36 26.11
C ILE A 163 1.57 -2.89 26.16
N GLY A 164 0.36 -3.48 26.17
CA GLY A 164 0.22 -4.94 26.16
C GLY A 164 0.82 -5.58 24.91
N ASN A 165 0.60 -4.96 23.74
CA ASN A 165 1.21 -5.45 22.50
C ASN A 165 2.74 -5.29 22.51
N GLY A 166 3.26 -4.15 22.99
CA GLY A 166 4.70 -3.94 23.20
C GLY A 166 5.33 -4.97 24.14
N ALA A 167 4.65 -5.30 25.24
CA ALA A 167 5.10 -6.31 26.20
C ALA A 167 5.11 -7.72 25.60
N GLY A 168 4.06 -8.11 24.87
CA GLY A 168 4.01 -9.39 24.16
C GLY A 168 5.11 -9.52 23.12
N ILE A 169 5.40 -8.44 22.37
CA ILE A 169 6.51 -8.40 21.41
C ILE A 169 7.86 -8.55 22.12
N ALA A 170 8.10 -7.78 23.18
CA ALA A 170 9.35 -7.87 23.96
C ALA A 170 9.58 -9.28 24.50
N SER A 171 8.52 -9.94 25.01
CA SER A 171 8.55 -11.33 25.45
C SER A 171 8.91 -12.30 24.31
N THR A 172 8.26 -12.18 23.14
CA THR A 172 8.53 -13.06 21.98
C THR A 172 9.96 -12.90 21.45
N LEU A 173 10.52 -11.68 21.52
CA LEU A 173 11.90 -11.39 21.14
C LEU A 173 12.92 -11.86 22.19
N ASN A 174 12.47 -12.29 23.38
CA ASN A 174 13.32 -12.43 24.56
C ASN A 174 14.20 -11.18 24.77
N ALA A 175 13.56 -9.99 24.69
CA ALA A 175 14.26 -8.72 24.79
C ALA A 175 14.69 -8.43 26.23
N THR A 176 15.90 -7.92 26.38
CA THR A 176 16.56 -7.67 27.68
C THR A 176 17.09 -6.23 27.76
N PRO A 177 17.46 -5.72 28.95
CA PRO A 177 18.06 -4.40 29.10
C PRO A 177 19.39 -4.21 28.34
N GLU A 178 20.08 -5.29 28.00
CA GLU A 178 21.34 -5.27 27.24
C GLU A 178 21.12 -5.05 25.75
N ASP A 179 19.88 -5.18 25.28
CA ASP A 179 19.57 -4.99 23.86
C ASP A 179 19.64 -3.54 23.41
N ILE A 180 20.01 -3.40 22.14
CA ILE A 180 20.00 -2.12 21.43
C ILE A 180 19.13 -2.28 20.18
N PHE A 181 17.98 -1.61 20.17
CA PHE A 181 17.02 -1.61 19.07
C PHE A 181 17.40 -0.56 18.02
N LEU A 182 17.38 -0.94 16.74
CA LEU A 182 17.47 0.00 15.64
C LEU A 182 16.12 0.69 15.41
N GLY A 183 16.09 2.00 15.51
CA GLY A 183 14.90 2.80 15.23
C GLY A 183 14.80 3.20 13.75
N ALA A 184 14.78 2.22 12.83
CA ALA A 184 14.76 2.45 11.37
C ALA A 184 13.35 2.56 10.78
N VAL A 185 12.38 1.86 11.37
CA VAL A 185 10.97 1.95 10.96
C VAL A 185 10.41 3.30 11.43
N PRO A 186 9.62 4.04 10.60
CA PRO A 186 9.08 5.32 11.01
C PRO A 186 8.26 5.24 12.30
N PHE A 187 8.62 6.04 13.29
CA PHE A 187 7.95 6.08 14.61
C PHE A 187 6.49 6.54 14.52
N SER A 188 6.15 7.24 13.45
CA SER A 188 4.77 7.65 13.14
C SER A 188 3.85 6.50 12.71
N ASN A 189 4.37 5.31 12.45
CA ASN A 189 3.61 4.12 12.12
C ASN A 189 3.41 3.24 13.35
N ALA A 190 2.35 2.43 13.37
CA ALA A 190 2.11 1.48 14.45
C ALA A 190 3.31 0.54 14.65
N PHE A 191 3.97 0.11 13.56
CA PHE A 191 5.16 -0.75 13.62
C PHE A 191 6.38 -0.05 14.27
N GLY A 192 6.58 1.24 14.02
CA GLY A 192 7.63 2.02 14.71
C GLY A 192 7.29 2.34 16.16
N LEU A 193 6.04 2.65 16.45
CA LEU A 193 5.60 3.01 17.79
C LEU A 193 5.63 1.81 18.75
N THR A 194 4.98 0.71 18.40
CA THR A 194 4.79 -0.42 19.34
C THR A 194 5.97 -1.40 19.31
N PRO A 195 6.33 -2.08 18.22
CA PRO A 195 7.45 -3.01 18.21
C PRO A 195 8.81 -2.37 18.48
N THR A 196 8.99 -1.08 18.11
CA THR A 196 10.30 -0.44 18.24
C THR A 196 10.40 0.38 19.52
N ILE A 197 9.52 1.36 19.75
CA ILE A 197 9.62 2.24 20.94
C ILE A 197 9.13 1.51 22.19
N LEU A 198 7.89 0.99 22.17
CA LEU A 198 7.28 0.47 23.38
C LEU A 198 7.87 -0.87 23.81
N ALA A 199 8.14 -1.80 22.87
CA ALA A 199 8.79 -3.06 23.22
C ALA A 199 10.21 -2.84 23.77
N CYS A 200 11.00 -1.94 23.16
CA CYS A 200 12.29 -1.52 23.70
C CYS A 200 12.16 -0.95 25.13
N THR A 201 11.18 -0.08 25.36
CA THR A 201 10.97 0.55 26.69
C THR A 201 10.57 -0.48 27.74
N VAL A 202 9.65 -1.40 27.41
CA VAL A 202 9.19 -2.45 28.33
C VAL A 202 10.35 -3.39 28.69
N ALA A 203 11.24 -3.69 27.74
CA ALA A 203 12.42 -4.50 27.98
C ALA A 203 13.51 -3.79 28.81
N GLY A 204 13.41 -2.48 29.03
CA GLY A 204 14.48 -1.68 29.64
C GLY A 204 15.70 -1.50 28.74
N ALA A 205 15.55 -1.77 27.44
CA ALA A 205 16.59 -1.78 26.43
C ALA A 205 16.97 -0.38 25.92
N SER A 206 17.96 -0.28 25.07
CA SER A 206 18.36 0.97 24.42
C SER A 206 17.79 1.08 23.01
N LEU A 207 17.49 2.30 22.56
CA LEU A 207 16.98 2.62 21.24
C LEU A 207 17.96 3.53 20.51
N ALA A 208 18.42 3.14 19.33
CA ALA A 208 19.23 3.93 18.40
C ALA A 208 18.35 4.41 17.24
N PRO A 209 17.75 5.61 17.31
CA PRO A 209 16.91 6.15 16.26
C PRO A 209 17.73 6.45 15.00
N LEU A 210 17.17 6.12 13.83
CA LEU A 210 17.65 6.54 12.52
C LEU A 210 16.65 7.55 11.95
N PRO A 211 16.98 8.86 11.90
CA PRO A 211 16.04 9.92 11.57
C PRO A 211 15.32 9.68 10.23
N THR A 212 16.08 9.31 9.22
CA THR A 212 15.55 8.93 7.89
C THR A 212 16.22 7.63 7.49
N TYR A 213 15.42 6.69 6.99
CA TYR A 213 15.96 5.39 6.57
C TYR A 213 16.74 5.51 5.26
N HIS A 214 18.01 5.13 5.32
CA HIS A 214 18.89 4.81 4.20
C HIS A 214 19.67 3.53 4.56
N ALA A 215 19.77 2.57 3.62
CA ALA A 215 20.43 1.29 3.90
C ALA A 215 21.88 1.45 4.37
N ALA A 216 22.63 2.39 3.77
CA ALA A 216 24.01 2.69 4.18
C ALA A 216 24.12 3.19 5.62
N GLU A 217 23.20 4.07 6.02
CA GLU A 217 23.18 4.64 7.37
C GLU A 217 22.72 3.61 8.41
N ALA A 218 21.75 2.75 8.03
CA ALA A 218 21.30 1.65 8.89
C ALA A 218 22.46 0.69 9.17
N LEU A 219 23.18 0.25 8.15
CA LEU A 219 24.35 -0.63 8.29
C LEU A 219 25.45 0.02 9.15
N ALA A 220 25.76 1.29 8.90
CA ALA A 220 26.75 2.03 9.70
C ALA A 220 26.32 2.18 11.17
N LEU A 221 25.03 2.39 11.43
CA LEU A 221 24.49 2.53 12.79
C LEU A 221 24.49 1.17 13.52
N ILE A 222 24.15 0.07 12.81
CA ILE A 222 24.23 -1.30 13.35
C ILE A 222 25.67 -1.58 13.85
N GLU A 223 26.66 -1.31 13.03
CA GLU A 223 28.07 -1.51 13.38
C GLU A 223 28.53 -0.59 14.52
N LYS A 224 28.25 0.73 14.40
CA LYS A 224 28.72 1.76 15.36
C LYS A 224 28.11 1.57 16.74
N GLN A 225 26.82 1.30 16.84
CA GLN A 225 26.09 1.20 18.11
C GLN A 225 25.96 -0.23 18.63
N LYS A 226 26.52 -1.22 17.89
CA LYS A 226 26.41 -2.64 18.26
C LYS A 226 24.93 -3.07 18.44
N VAL A 227 24.09 -2.70 17.48
CA VAL A 227 22.67 -3.02 17.49
C VAL A 227 22.46 -4.52 17.60
N THR A 228 21.51 -4.94 18.43
CA THR A 228 21.16 -6.36 18.65
C THR A 228 19.79 -6.73 18.10
N VAL A 229 18.89 -5.74 17.96
CA VAL A 229 17.50 -5.94 17.51
C VAL A 229 17.21 -5.02 16.30
N HIS A 230 16.83 -5.63 15.17
CA HIS A 230 16.52 -4.90 13.94
C HIS A 230 15.16 -5.30 13.38
N HIS A 231 14.23 -4.33 13.34
CA HIS A 231 12.90 -4.48 12.73
C HIS A 231 12.84 -3.81 11.37
N GLY A 232 12.16 -4.44 10.42
CA GLY A 232 11.99 -3.86 9.10
C GLY A 232 10.93 -4.54 8.26
N VAL A 233 10.61 -3.88 7.15
CA VAL A 233 9.85 -4.50 6.07
C VAL A 233 10.80 -5.27 5.14
N PRO A 234 10.34 -6.26 4.35
CA PRO A 234 11.21 -7.04 3.47
C PRO A 234 12.12 -6.20 2.57
N THR A 235 11.62 -5.07 2.07
CA THR A 235 12.39 -4.16 1.21
C THR A 235 13.61 -3.56 1.93
N MET A 236 13.51 -3.26 3.23
CA MET A 236 14.63 -2.70 3.99
C MET A 236 15.78 -3.71 4.07
N PHE A 237 15.50 -4.94 4.48
CA PHE A 237 16.50 -6.02 4.54
C PHE A 237 17.10 -6.34 3.15
N ALA A 238 16.26 -6.31 2.10
CA ALA A 238 16.75 -6.53 0.74
C ALA A 238 17.71 -5.41 0.28
N LEU A 239 17.41 -4.14 0.60
CA LEU A 239 18.28 -3.01 0.30
C LEU A 239 19.60 -3.08 1.08
N GLU A 240 19.55 -3.45 2.33
CA GLU A 240 20.74 -3.61 3.19
C GLU A 240 21.65 -4.74 2.69
N LEU A 241 21.10 -5.93 2.43
CA LEU A 241 21.87 -7.09 1.94
C LEU A 241 22.49 -6.89 0.55
N ASN A 242 21.89 -6.06 -0.29
CA ASN A 242 22.38 -5.76 -1.63
C ASN A 242 23.17 -4.44 -1.70
N HIS A 243 23.39 -3.77 -0.56
CA HIS A 243 24.13 -2.50 -0.53
C HIS A 243 25.63 -2.76 -0.72
N PRO A 244 26.36 -1.95 -1.53
CA PRO A 244 27.82 -2.12 -1.72
C PRO A 244 28.63 -2.11 -0.42
N ASN A 245 28.17 -1.41 0.60
CA ASN A 245 28.82 -1.33 1.91
C ASN A 245 28.41 -2.45 2.88
N PHE A 246 27.61 -3.42 2.43
CA PHE A 246 27.20 -4.53 3.30
C PHE A 246 28.43 -5.38 3.67
N LYS A 247 28.57 -5.65 4.98
CA LYS A 247 29.57 -6.56 5.55
C LYS A 247 28.90 -7.42 6.61
N SER A 248 28.99 -8.72 6.47
CA SER A 248 28.38 -9.66 7.41
C SER A 248 28.91 -9.45 8.83
N GLU A 249 30.22 -9.19 8.95
CA GLU A 249 30.90 -8.98 10.24
C GLU A 249 30.37 -7.74 10.97
N ALA A 250 29.98 -6.69 10.24
CA ALA A 250 29.40 -5.49 10.82
C ALA A 250 28.02 -5.75 11.47
N CYS A 251 27.34 -6.81 11.04
CA CYS A 251 26.06 -7.26 11.58
C CYS A 251 26.18 -8.33 12.68
N ALA A 252 27.38 -8.71 13.10
CA ALA A 252 27.60 -9.82 14.03
C ALA A 252 26.96 -9.65 15.43
N THR A 253 26.57 -8.43 15.81
CA THR A 253 25.85 -8.17 17.07
C THR A 253 24.34 -8.35 16.96
N LEU A 254 23.79 -8.40 15.74
CA LEU A 254 22.37 -8.66 15.56
C LEU A 254 22.04 -10.07 16.03
N ARG A 255 20.99 -10.20 16.82
CA ARG A 255 20.52 -11.50 17.31
C ARG A 255 19.11 -11.83 16.88
N VAL A 256 18.24 -10.81 16.80
CA VAL A 256 16.81 -10.98 16.52
C VAL A 256 16.22 -9.75 15.85
N GLY A 257 15.16 -9.96 15.11
CA GLY A 257 14.38 -8.88 14.51
C GLY A 257 13.00 -9.33 14.07
N ILE A 258 12.16 -8.38 13.70
CA ILE A 258 10.84 -8.65 13.14
C ILE A 258 10.85 -8.23 11.67
N MET A 259 10.41 -9.13 10.79
CA MET A 259 10.07 -8.81 9.42
C MET A 259 8.55 -8.86 9.26
N SER A 260 7.93 -7.75 8.84
CA SER A 260 6.46 -7.62 8.78
C SER A 260 6.04 -6.58 7.73
N GLY A 261 4.72 -6.37 7.57
CA GLY A 261 4.13 -5.31 6.74
C GLY A 261 3.98 -5.67 5.26
N ALA A 262 4.53 -6.80 4.82
CA ALA A 262 4.35 -7.36 3.48
C ALA A 262 4.63 -8.87 3.51
N ALA A 263 4.37 -9.57 2.39
CA ALA A 263 4.79 -10.97 2.26
C ALA A 263 6.32 -11.09 2.37
N CYS A 264 6.77 -12.00 3.22
CA CYS A 264 8.18 -12.20 3.53
C CYS A 264 8.74 -13.38 2.70
N PRO A 265 9.54 -13.13 1.63
CA PRO A 265 10.09 -14.20 0.82
C PRO A 265 11.02 -15.10 1.62
N THR A 266 10.82 -16.43 1.56
CA THR A 266 11.63 -17.44 2.28
C THR A 266 13.13 -17.28 2.03
N GLU A 267 13.52 -17.01 0.78
CA GLU A 267 14.92 -16.78 0.41
C GLU A 267 15.50 -15.57 1.14
N LEU A 268 14.75 -14.46 1.19
CA LEU A 268 15.20 -13.26 1.89
C LEU A 268 15.36 -13.52 3.40
N VAL A 269 14.39 -14.20 4.02
CA VAL A 269 14.47 -14.58 5.44
C VAL A 269 15.71 -15.43 5.71
N THR A 270 15.98 -16.40 4.84
CA THR A 270 17.16 -17.27 4.95
C THR A 270 18.45 -16.46 4.81
N ARG A 271 18.55 -15.58 3.83
CA ARG A 271 19.72 -14.72 3.62
C ARG A 271 19.97 -13.77 4.80
N VAL A 272 18.93 -13.18 5.37
CA VAL A 272 19.07 -12.31 6.55
C VAL A 272 19.60 -13.11 7.74
N ARG A 273 19.07 -14.31 7.99
CA ARG A 273 19.55 -15.19 9.07
C ARG A 273 21.02 -15.57 8.89
N GLN A 274 21.42 -15.91 7.67
CA GLN A 274 22.78 -16.37 7.38
C GLN A 274 23.81 -15.23 7.32
N LEU A 275 23.47 -14.13 6.67
CA LEU A 275 24.43 -13.07 6.35
C LEU A 275 24.41 -11.92 7.35
N MET A 276 23.25 -11.62 7.96
CA MET A 276 23.14 -10.58 8.99
C MET A 276 23.12 -11.15 10.41
N HIS A 277 23.19 -12.47 10.58
CA HIS A 277 23.14 -13.17 11.88
C HIS A 277 21.87 -12.87 12.68
N CYS A 278 20.83 -12.35 12.05
CA CYS A 278 19.60 -11.91 12.66
C CYS A 278 18.55 -13.04 12.60
N ASN A 279 18.17 -13.59 13.75
CA ASN A 279 17.10 -14.58 13.81
C ASN A 279 15.74 -13.90 13.64
N LEU A 280 15.25 -13.84 12.40
CA LEU A 280 14.02 -13.16 12.07
C LEU A 280 12.79 -13.89 12.58
N ILE A 281 11.91 -13.12 13.22
CA ILE A 281 10.54 -13.44 13.55
C ILE A 281 9.66 -12.82 12.46
N LEU A 282 8.78 -13.62 11.86
CA LEU A 282 7.75 -13.11 10.96
C LEU A 282 6.52 -12.74 11.79
N ALA A 283 5.96 -11.58 11.53
CA ALA A 283 4.77 -11.11 12.22
C ALA A 283 3.71 -10.63 11.21
N TYR A 284 2.47 -10.90 11.53
CA TYR A 284 1.33 -10.31 10.85
C TYR A 284 0.58 -9.39 11.81
N GLY A 285 0.06 -8.33 11.24
CA GLY A 285 -0.79 -7.42 11.95
C GLY A 285 -1.21 -6.21 11.13
N LEU A 286 -1.99 -5.37 11.77
CA LEU A 286 -2.59 -4.17 11.18
C LEU A 286 -2.66 -3.09 12.26
N THR A 287 -2.74 -1.84 11.83
CA THR A 287 -2.79 -0.69 12.77
C THR A 287 -3.96 -0.80 13.74
N GLU A 288 -5.10 -1.32 13.27
CA GLU A 288 -6.32 -1.55 14.02
C GLU A 288 -6.18 -2.61 15.13
N ALA A 289 -5.02 -3.28 15.20
CA ALA A 289 -4.68 -4.28 16.23
C ALA A 289 -3.34 -4.02 16.94
N ALA A 290 -2.87 -2.80 17.05
CA ALA A 290 -1.81 -2.21 17.89
C ALA A 290 -0.35 -2.69 17.74
N PRO A 291 0.28 -3.05 16.64
CA PRO A 291 -0.18 -3.61 15.38
C PRO A 291 -0.10 -5.14 15.32
N SER A 292 0.62 -5.83 16.23
CA SER A 292 0.93 -7.26 16.07
C SER A 292 -0.23 -8.15 16.54
N VAL A 293 -0.56 -9.12 15.72
CA VAL A 293 -1.64 -10.10 15.93
C VAL A 293 -1.07 -11.49 16.07
N THR A 294 -0.17 -11.88 15.15
CA THR A 294 0.52 -13.16 15.18
C THR A 294 2.02 -12.97 15.04
N MET A 295 2.79 -13.89 15.60
CA MET A 295 4.24 -13.93 15.48
C MET A 295 4.74 -15.36 15.40
N THR A 296 5.79 -15.61 14.61
CA THR A 296 6.56 -16.85 14.70
C THR A 296 7.41 -16.84 15.96
N HIS A 297 7.85 -18.01 16.42
CA HIS A 297 8.73 -18.15 17.58
C HIS A 297 10.19 -18.39 17.18
N LEU A 298 11.11 -18.04 18.05
CA LEU A 298 12.56 -18.23 17.83
C LEU A 298 12.94 -19.70 17.62
N GLN A 299 12.14 -20.62 18.18
CA GLN A 299 12.32 -22.05 18.08
C GLN A 299 11.64 -22.68 16.87
N ASP A 300 10.84 -21.91 16.12
CA ASP A 300 10.17 -22.43 14.93
C ASP A 300 11.19 -22.84 13.86
N GLY A 301 10.96 -24.02 13.28
CA GLY A 301 11.79 -24.53 12.19
C GLY A 301 11.74 -23.63 10.95
N PRO A 302 12.72 -23.72 10.04
CA PRO A 302 12.85 -22.83 8.88
C PRO A 302 11.58 -22.75 8.01
N ILE A 303 10.84 -23.86 7.90
CA ILE A 303 9.62 -23.92 7.09
C ILE A 303 8.49 -23.10 7.73
N THR A 304 8.19 -23.35 9.01
CA THR A 304 7.15 -22.61 9.76
C THR A 304 7.48 -21.12 9.80
N ALA A 305 8.74 -20.80 10.09
CA ALA A 305 9.22 -19.43 10.19
C ALA A 305 9.32 -18.69 8.84
N SER A 306 9.05 -19.33 7.71
CA SER A 306 9.13 -18.70 6.38
C SER A 306 7.86 -18.84 5.54
N GLN A 307 6.97 -19.75 5.91
CA GLN A 307 5.73 -20.03 5.17
C GLN A 307 4.47 -19.61 5.93
N THR A 308 4.60 -19.24 7.21
CA THR A 308 3.50 -18.77 8.04
C THR A 308 3.84 -17.43 8.67
N VAL A 309 2.84 -16.76 9.23
CA VAL A 309 3.03 -15.56 10.05
C VAL A 309 2.95 -15.87 11.55
N GLY A 310 3.17 -17.13 11.90
CA GLY A 310 3.18 -17.62 13.27
C GLY A 310 1.82 -17.86 13.86
N ARG A 311 1.75 -17.82 15.19
CA ARG A 311 0.56 -18.06 15.99
C ARG A 311 0.05 -16.78 16.63
N ALA A 312 -1.20 -16.79 17.09
CA ALA A 312 -1.78 -15.69 17.86
C ALA A 312 -0.86 -15.31 19.04
N MET A 313 -0.71 -14.02 19.28
CA MET A 313 -0.06 -13.52 20.49
C MET A 313 -0.90 -13.91 21.73
N GLU A 314 -0.23 -14.02 22.87
CA GLU A 314 -0.92 -14.31 24.13
C GLU A 314 -2.04 -13.30 24.42
N GLY A 315 -3.24 -13.79 24.77
CA GLY A 315 -4.42 -12.96 24.98
C GLY A 315 -5.11 -12.46 23.71
N VAL A 316 -4.71 -12.95 22.54
CA VAL A 316 -5.35 -12.71 21.24
C VAL A 316 -6.02 -13.97 20.74
N SER A 317 -7.27 -13.87 20.35
CA SER A 317 -8.05 -14.97 19.75
C SER A 317 -8.23 -14.72 18.25
N LEU A 318 -8.17 -15.79 17.46
CA LEU A 318 -8.34 -15.76 16.02
C LEU A 318 -9.46 -16.70 15.61
N LYS A 319 -10.15 -16.34 14.57
CA LYS A 319 -11.05 -17.22 13.80
C LYS A 319 -11.02 -16.83 12.34
N VAL A 320 -11.37 -17.77 11.48
CA VAL A 320 -11.59 -17.52 10.06
C VAL A 320 -13.09 -17.68 9.77
N ILE A 321 -13.67 -16.75 9.02
CA ILE A 321 -15.10 -16.77 8.69
C ILE A 321 -15.32 -16.83 7.18
N ASP A 322 -16.47 -17.39 6.79
CA ASP A 322 -16.95 -17.38 5.41
C ASP A 322 -17.63 -16.04 5.04
N GLU A 323 -18.28 -16.00 3.88
CA GLU A 323 -19.00 -14.81 3.40
C GLU A 323 -20.27 -14.49 4.20
N ASN A 324 -20.89 -15.52 4.84
CA ASN A 324 -22.07 -15.37 5.68
C ASN A 324 -21.69 -14.89 7.10
N GLY A 325 -20.42 -14.98 7.47
CA GLY A 325 -19.90 -14.67 8.80
C GLY A 325 -19.79 -15.88 9.72
N ASP A 326 -20.03 -17.08 9.18
CA ASP A 326 -19.92 -18.33 9.93
C ASP A 326 -18.46 -18.73 10.12
N THR A 327 -18.12 -19.22 11.32
CA THR A 327 -16.76 -19.65 11.62
C THR A 327 -16.41 -20.93 10.86
N LEU A 328 -15.32 -20.90 10.13
CA LEU A 328 -14.80 -22.03 9.38
C LEU A 328 -13.93 -22.95 10.25
N PRO A 329 -13.89 -24.27 9.98
CA PRO A 329 -12.95 -25.16 10.64
C PRO A 329 -11.50 -24.88 10.22
N GLU A 330 -10.56 -25.39 11.02
CA GLU A 330 -9.12 -25.33 10.74
C GLU A 330 -8.80 -25.87 9.35
N GLY A 331 -7.78 -25.31 8.71
CA GLY A 331 -7.35 -25.66 7.36
C GLY A 331 -8.27 -25.14 6.24
N LYS A 332 -9.29 -24.34 6.54
CA LYS A 332 -10.12 -23.67 5.54
C LYS A 332 -9.74 -22.21 5.39
N GLU A 333 -9.82 -21.73 4.17
CA GLU A 333 -9.55 -20.34 3.82
C GLU A 333 -10.78 -19.47 3.96
N GLY A 334 -10.63 -18.30 4.61
CA GLY A 334 -11.69 -17.32 4.77
C GLY A 334 -11.14 -15.99 5.33
N GLU A 335 -12.04 -15.07 5.69
CA GLU A 335 -11.65 -13.77 6.26
C GLU A 335 -11.16 -13.96 7.71
N LEU A 336 -9.94 -13.49 8.00
CA LEU A 336 -9.38 -13.53 9.35
C LEU A 336 -10.07 -12.50 10.24
N CYS A 337 -10.52 -12.95 11.41
CA CYS A 337 -11.05 -12.11 12.47
C CYS A 337 -10.18 -12.21 13.72
N VAL A 338 -10.02 -11.07 14.39
CA VAL A 338 -9.16 -10.90 15.57
C VAL A 338 -9.97 -10.38 16.73
N LYS A 339 -9.79 -10.95 17.93
CA LYS A 339 -10.33 -10.43 19.18
C LYS A 339 -9.27 -10.46 20.25
N GLY A 340 -9.10 -9.38 20.98
CA GLY A 340 -8.12 -9.32 22.06
C GLY A 340 -7.92 -7.91 22.60
N TYR A 341 -7.04 -7.80 23.59
CA TYR A 341 -6.68 -6.54 24.22
C TYR A 341 -6.03 -5.54 23.23
N ASN A 342 -5.48 -6.04 22.15
CA ASN A 342 -4.77 -5.27 21.11
C ASN A 342 -5.71 -4.62 20.08
N VAL A 343 -6.98 -5.01 20.03
CA VAL A 343 -7.94 -4.47 19.06
C VAL A 343 -8.31 -3.02 19.42
N MET A 344 -8.40 -2.17 18.40
CA MET A 344 -8.84 -0.77 18.51
C MET A 344 -10.24 -0.66 19.13
N THR A 345 -10.55 0.49 19.72
CA THR A 345 -11.91 0.79 20.20
C THR A 345 -12.84 1.27 19.08
N GLY A 346 -12.31 1.54 17.90
CA GLY A 346 -13.03 2.00 16.72
C GLY A 346 -12.23 3.02 15.92
N TYR A 347 -12.82 3.50 14.83
CA TYR A 347 -12.26 4.61 14.06
C TYR A 347 -12.69 5.97 14.62
N TRP A 348 -11.75 6.90 14.69
CA TRP A 348 -11.97 8.25 15.22
C TRP A 348 -13.04 9.00 14.42
N ASN A 349 -14.10 9.42 15.09
CA ASN A 349 -15.26 10.12 14.52
C ASN A 349 -15.93 9.39 13.32
N ASP A 350 -15.78 8.06 13.22
CA ASP A 350 -16.38 7.26 12.15
C ASP A 350 -17.04 5.99 12.71
N PRO A 351 -18.20 6.13 13.38
CA PRO A 351 -18.91 4.98 13.93
C PRO A 351 -19.46 4.04 12.84
N GLN A 352 -19.76 4.56 11.66
CA GLN A 352 -20.25 3.76 10.55
C GLN A 352 -19.16 2.82 10.01
N ALA A 353 -17.94 3.34 9.77
CA ALA A 353 -16.83 2.50 9.37
C ALA A 353 -16.41 1.53 10.49
N THR A 354 -16.54 1.95 11.76
CA THR A 354 -16.29 1.07 12.91
C THR A 354 -17.22 -0.14 12.89
N ALA A 355 -18.52 0.08 12.75
CA ALA A 355 -19.52 -1.00 12.72
C ALA A 355 -19.36 -1.97 11.53
N GLN A 356 -18.68 -1.56 10.44
CA GLN A 356 -18.39 -2.44 9.31
C GLN A 356 -17.30 -3.47 9.60
N VAL A 357 -16.39 -3.17 10.53
CA VAL A 357 -15.20 -4.00 10.79
C VAL A 357 -15.13 -4.56 12.21
N LEU A 358 -15.79 -3.93 13.17
CA LEU A 358 -15.78 -4.34 14.58
C LEU A 358 -17.21 -4.69 15.00
N ASP A 359 -17.45 -5.95 15.37
CA ASP A 359 -18.76 -6.40 15.82
C ASP A 359 -18.98 -6.13 17.32
N THR A 360 -20.20 -6.37 17.78
CA THR A 360 -20.62 -6.15 19.18
C THR A 360 -19.92 -7.07 20.18
N ASP A 361 -19.40 -8.20 19.72
CA ASP A 361 -18.65 -9.16 20.53
C ASP A 361 -17.15 -8.84 20.61
N GLY A 362 -16.70 -7.80 19.91
CA GLY A 362 -15.32 -7.34 19.90
C GLY A 362 -14.42 -8.07 18.89
N TRP A 363 -15.01 -8.73 17.88
CA TRP A 363 -14.25 -9.30 16.77
C TRP A 363 -14.00 -8.25 15.68
N LEU A 364 -12.73 -8.02 15.39
CA LEU A 364 -12.27 -7.19 14.29
C LEU A 364 -12.13 -8.02 13.02
N ARG A 365 -12.87 -7.67 11.98
CA ARG A 365 -12.71 -8.19 10.62
C ARG A 365 -11.54 -7.49 9.96
N THR A 366 -10.50 -8.25 9.60
CA THR A 366 -9.25 -7.65 9.10
C THR A 366 -9.30 -7.28 7.61
N GLY A 367 -10.22 -7.88 6.86
CA GLY A 367 -10.25 -7.82 5.41
C GLY A 367 -9.12 -8.63 4.74
N ASP A 368 -8.31 -9.33 5.52
CA ASP A 368 -7.28 -10.24 5.03
C ASP A 368 -7.82 -11.68 5.02
N MET A 369 -7.52 -12.42 3.95
CA MET A 369 -7.87 -13.82 3.81
C MET A 369 -6.75 -14.67 4.39
N ALA A 370 -7.12 -15.64 5.22
CA ALA A 370 -6.16 -16.49 5.91
C ALA A 370 -6.67 -17.92 6.07
N MET A 371 -5.75 -18.81 6.43
CA MET A 371 -6.01 -20.16 6.87
C MET A 371 -5.29 -20.35 8.22
N ILE A 372 -5.95 -20.97 9.18
CA ILE A 372 -5.34 -21.39 10.46
C ILE A 372 -5.14 -22.89 10.38
N ASP A 373 -3.87 -23.33 10.45
CA ASP A 373 -3.54 -24.76 10.46
C ASP A 373 -3.93 -25.40 11.82
N ALA A 374 -4.10 -26.73 11.84
CA ALA A 374 -4.50 -27.49 13.03
C ALA A 374 -3.59 -27.28 14.25
N ASP A 375 -2.30 -27.00 14.01
CA ASP A 375 -1.32 -26.70 15.06
C ASP A 375 -1.29 -25.21 15.45
N GLY A 376 -2.19 -24.38 14.90
CA GLY A 376 -2.36 -22.96 15.20
C GLY A 376 -1.61 -21.93 14.37
N PRO A 377 -0.59 -22.24 13.53
CA PRO A 377 0.04 -21.25 12.66
C PRO A 377 -0.93 -20.70 11.62
N VAL A 378 -0.77 -19.41 11.32
CA VAL A 378 -1.62 -18.67 10.38
C VAL A 378 -0.88 -18.46 9.06
N LYS A 379 -1.56 -18.72 7.96
CA LYS A 379 -1.10 -18.38 6.60
C LYS A 379 -2.00 -17.30 6.02
N ILE A 380 -1.40 -16.18 5.64
CA ILE A 380 -2.12 -15.11 4.93
C ILE A 380 -2.10 -15.45 3.44
N VAL A 381 -3.28 -15.59 2.84
CA VAL A 381 -3.44 -15.99 1.44
C VAL A 381 -3.83 -14.83 0.52
N GLY A 382 -4.18 -13.66 1.09
CA GLY A 382 -4.47 -12.48 0.29
C GLY A 382 -5.35 -11.47 1.01
N ARG A 383 -5.94 -10.56 0.23
CA ARG A 383 -6.97 -9.63 0.72
C ARG A 383 -8.31 -9.94 0.09
N LYS A 384 -9.39 -9.75 0.85
CA LYS A 384 -10.77 -10.00 0.42
C LYS A 384 -11.13 -9.27 -0.88
N GLY A 385 -10.66 -8.02 -1.05
CA GLY A 385 -10.86 -7.23 -2.27
C GLY A 385 -9.96 -7.62 -3.45
N ASP A 386 -9.00 -8.51 -3.26
CA ASP A 386 -8.08 -8.98 -4.29
C ASP A 386 -8.38 -10.43 -4.75
N VAL A 387 -9.31 -11.11 -4.09
CA VAL A 387 -9.73 -12.46 -4.49
C VAL A 387 -10.31 -12.43 -5.90
N ILE A 388 -9.79 -13.29 -6.77
CA ILE A 388 -10.19 -13.39 -8.17
C ILE A 388 -11.29 -14.46 -8.25
N ASN A 389 -12.42 -14.13 -8.88
CA ASN A 389 -13.54 -15.04 -9.02
C ASN A 389 -13.62 -15.58 -10.46
N ARG A 390 -13.03 -16.76 -10.70
CA ARG A 390 -13.05 -17.45 -11.98
C ARG A 390 -14.20 -18.45 -12.06
N GLY A 391 -15.31 -18.07 -12.67
CA GLY A 391 -16.43 -18.99 -12.86
C GLY A 391 -16.99 -19.57 -11.57
N GLY A 392 -16.96 -18.82 -10.46
CA GLY A 392 -17.38 -19.28 -9.13
C GLY A 392 -16.24 -19.85 -8.26
N TYR A 393 -15.09 -20.15 -8.83
CA TYR A 393 -13.90 -20.55 -8.06
C TYR A 393 -13.15 -19.34 -7.55
N LYS A 394 -12.81 -19.33 -6.27
CA LYS A 394 -12.03 -18.28 -5.63
C LYS A 394 -10.55 -18.58 -5.75
N ILE A 395 -9.81 -17.64 -6.34
CA ILE A 395 -8.36 -17.71 -6.48
C ILE A 395 -7.77 -16.62 -5.57
N TYR A 396 -6.90 -17.03 -4.67
CA TYR A 396 -6.19 -16.14 -3.78
C TYR A 396 -4.85 -15.75 -4.41
N PRO A 397 -4.64 -14.48 -4.77
CA PRO A 397 -3.42 -14.05 -5.45
C PRO A 397 -2.14 -14.46 -4.73
N GLY A 398 -2.11 -14.37 -3.40
CA GLY A 398 -0.94 -14.70 -2.60
C GLY A 398 -0.48 -16.17 -2.75
N THR A 399 -1.42 -17.10 -2.87
CA THR A 399 -1.10 -18.52 -3.09
C THR A 399 -0.44 -18.73 -4.45
N VAL A 400 -0.99 -18.12 -5.49
CA VAL A 400 -0.43 -18.19 -6.85
C VAL A 400 0.93 -17.50 -6.91
N GLU A 401 1.04 -16.31 -6.32
CA GLU A 401 2.29 -15.53 -6.25
C GLU A 401 3.41 -16.27 -5.55
N MET A 402 3.10 -17.04 -4.52
CA MET A 402 4.09 -17.86 -3.80
C MET A 402 4.68 -18.94 -4.72
N VAL A 403 3.82 -19.64 -5.47
CA VAL A 403 4.27 -20.64 -6.45
C VAL A 403 5.09 -20.00 -7.56
N LEU A 404 4.63 -18.88 -8.14
CA LEU A 404 5.37 -18.20 -9.20
C LEU A 404 6.75 -17.70 -8.74
N ARG A 405 6.86 -17.21 -7.51
CA ARG A 405 8.14 -16.77 -6.92
C ARG A 405 9.13 -17.89 -6.67
N SER A 406 8.65 -19.12 -6.53
CA SER A 406 9.54 -20.28 -6.39
C SER A 406 10.17 -20.74 -7.72
N TYR A 407 9.75 -20.16 -8.85
CA TYR A 407 10.38 -20.45 -10.15
C TYR A 407 11.76 -19.76 -10.27
N PRO A 408 12.83 -20.51 -10.66
CA PRO A 408 14.16 -19.94 -10.79
C PRO A 408 14.19 -18.75 -11.77
N GLY A 409 14.66 -17.60 -11.29
CA GLY A 409 14.74 -16.38 -12.10
C GLY A 409 13.55 -15.43 -11.97
N VAL A 410 12.50 -15.77 -11.21
CA VAL A 410 11.46 -14.81 -10.82
C VAL A 410 11.96 -13.97 -9.65
N LYS A 411 12.06 -12.66 -9.85
CA LYS A 411 12.43 -11.70 -8.80
C LYS A 411 11.22 -11.28 -7.97
N GLU A 412 10.11 -10.93 -8.67
CA GLU A 412 8.86 -10.52 -8.05
C GLU A 412 7.68 -11.05 -8.87
N ALA A 413 6.58 -11.37 -8.19
CA ALA A 413 5.33 -11.73 -8.84
C ALA A 413 4.15 -11.13 -8.08
N ALA A 414 3.17 -10.63 -8.84
CA ALA A 414 1.86 -10.23 -8.35
C ALA A 414 0.79 -10.79 -9.29
N VAL A 415 -0.35 -11.20 -8.74
CA VAL A 415 -1.46 -11.76 -9.53
C VAL A 415 -2.67 -10.86 -9.39
N VAL A 416 -3.32 -10.54 -10.49
CA VAL A 416 -4.53 -9.71 -10.53
C VAL A 416 -5.61 -10.38 -11.38
N GLY A 417 -6.86 -10.16 -11.00
CA GLY A 417 -8.01 -10.55 -11.81
C GLY A 417 -8.15 -9.61 -13.00
N VAL A 418 -8.31 -10.18 -14.17
CA VAL A 418 -8.64 -9.47 -15.42
C VAL A 418 -10.06 -9.87 -15.81
N PRO A 419 -10.95 -8.91 -16.11
CA PRO A 419 -12.32 -9.21 -16.52
C PRO A 419 -12.36 -10.15 -17.72
N ASP A 420 -13.23 -11.16 -17.65
CA ASP A 420 -13.51 -12.13 -18.71
C ASP A 420 -15.01 -12.30 -18.90
N ALA A 421 -15.45 -12.43 -20.16
CA ALA A 421 -16.89 -12.48 -20.48
C ALA A 421 -17.57 -13.80 -20.07
N ILE A 422 -16.82 -14.89 -19.92
CA ILE A 422 -17.34 -16.23 -19.60
C ILE A 422 -17.14 -16.56 -18.13
N TYR A 423 -15.93 -16.31 -17.63
CA TYR A 423 -15.52 -16.71 -16.29
C TYR A 423 -15.62 -15.58 -15.25
N GLY A 424 -16.06 -14.38 -15.63
CA GLY A 424 -16.07 -13.19 -14.78
C GLY A 424 -14.68 -12.56 -14.62
N GLU A 425 -13.73 -13.32 -14.10
CA GLU A 425 -12.32 -12.90 -14.01
C GLU A 425 -11.37 -14.06 -14.34
N LEU A 426 -10.24 -13.72 -14.94
CA LEU A 426 -9.10 -14.63 -15.17
C LEU A 426 -7.87 -14.16 -14.41
N PRO A 427 -7.08 -15.06 -13.80
CA PRO A 427 -5.85 -14.68 -13.11
C PRO A 427 -4.75 -14.32 -14.14
N CYS A 428 -4.17 -13.13 -13.98
CA CYS A 428 -3.05 -12.64 -14.75
C CYS A 428 -1.82 -12.46 -13.86
N ALA A 429 -0.73 -13.13 -14.19
CA ALA A 429 0.53 -13.00 -13.47
C ALA A 429 1.35 -11.83 -14.00
N CYS A 430 1.68 -10.88 -13.12
CA CYS A 430 2.58 -9.76 -13.37
C CYS A 430 3.95 -10.09 -12.77
N VAL A 431 4.97 -10.29 -13.59
CA VAL A 431 6.25 -10.89 -13.18
C VAL A 431 7.43 -9.97 -13.49
N VAL A 432 8.34 -9.84 -12.53
CA VAL A 432 9.65 -9.21 -12.73
C VAL A 432 10.71 -10.31 -12.75
N ARG A 433 11.53 -10.32 -13.78
CA ARG A 433 12.67 -11.26 -13.89
C ARG A 433 13.86 -10.78 -13.07
N SER A 434 14.63 -11.72 -12.53
CA SER A 434 15.97 -11.44 -12.00
C SER A 434 16.91 -11.02 -13.13
N ALA A 435 17.96 -10.28 -12.81
CA ALA A 435 18.95 -9.87 -13.79
C ALA A 435 19.59 -11.11 -14.48
N GLY A 436 19.60 -11.11 -15.81
CA GLY A 436 20.12 -12.22 -16.60
C GLY A 436 19.20 -13.43 -16.74
N ALA A 437 18.05 -13.46 -16.07
CA ALA A 437 17.10 -14.56 -16.22
C ALA A 437 16.35 -14.46 -17.56
N ASN A 438 16.30 -15.59 -18.27
CA ASN A 438 15.60 -15.72 -19.55
C ASN A 438 14.67 -16.94 -19.50
N PHE A 439 13.37 -16.69 -19.31
CA PHE A 439 12.31 -17.69 -19.39
C PHE A 439 11.06 -17.07 -20.00
N SER A 440 10.22 -17.90 -20.64
CA SER A 440 8.97 -17.44 -21.23
C SER A 440 7.81 -17.50 -20.23
N GLY A 441 6.70 -16.80 -20.54
CA GLY A 441 5.46 -16.94 -19.79
C GLY A 441 4.91 -18.35 -19.81
N GLU A 442 5.06 -19.07 -20.93
CA GLU A 442 4.62 -20.47 -21.09
C GLU A 442 5.38 -21.42 -20.16
N GLN A 443 6.70 -21.25 -20.02
CA GLN A 443 7.49 -22.03 -19.08
C GLN A 443 7.07 -21.81 -17.64
N LEU A 444 6.77 -20.57 -17.29
CA LEU A 444 6.27 -20.23 -15.94
C LEU A 444 4.85 -20.78 -15.69
N MET A 445 3.96 -20.72 -16.70
CA MET A 445 2.62 -21.30 -16.59
C MET A 445 2.68 -22.82 -16.48
N LEU A 446 3.53 -23.50 -17.24
CA LEU A 446 3.74 -24.95 -17.13
C LEU A 446 4.20 -25.35 -15.73
N PHE A 447 5.16 -24.61 -15.16
CA PHE A 447 5.60 -24.81 -13.78
C PHE A 447 4.47 -24.62 -12.77
N ALA A 448 3.61 -23.63 -13.00
CA ALA A 448 2.45 -23.35 -12.15
C ALA A 448 1.40 -24.48 -12.25
N THR A 449 1.17 -25.05 -13.43
CA THR A 449 0.21 -26.15 -13.68
C THR A 449 0.55 -27.41 -12.87
N GLU A 450 1.83 -27.67 -12.63
CA GLU A 450 2.25 -28.81 -11.81
C GLU A 450 2.02 -28.60 -10.28
N ARG A 451 1.70 -27.37 -9.85
CA ARG A 451 1.71 -26.97 -8.42
C ARG A 451 0.45 -26.29 -7.95
N LEU A 452 -0.40 -25.86 -8.87
CA LEU A 452 -1.67 -25.20 -8.60
C LEU A 452 -2.82 -26.02 -9.15
N THR A 453 -4.02 -25.79 -8.63
CA THR A 453 -5.23 -26.30 -9.25
C THR A 453 -5.43 -25.62 -10.62
N ASP A 454 -6.02 -26.33 -11.56
CA ASP A 454 -6.20 -25.89 -12.95
C ASP A 454 -6.85 -24.50 -13.08
N TYR A 455 -7.87 -24.22 -12.24
CA TYR A 455 -8.53 -22.90 -12.23
C TYR A 455 -7.65 -21.77 -11.68
N ALA A 456 -6.63 -22.07 -10.88
CA ALA A 456 -5.75 -21.08 -10.26
C ALA A 456 -4.50 -20.78 -11.09
N VAL A 457 -4.20 -21.59 -12.11
CA VAL A 457 -3.11 -21.31 -13.04
C VAL A 457 -3.39 -20.01 -13.77
N PRO A 458 -2.44 -19.06 -13.83
CA PRO A 458 -2.62 -17.83 -14.58
C PRO A 458 -2.87 -18.11 -16.07
N ASP A 459 -3.89 -17.46 -16.64
CA ASP A 459 -4.16 -17.54 -18.07
C ASP A 459 -3.16 -16.73 -18.90
N ARG A 460 -2.49 -15.78 -18.23
CA ARG A 460 -1.51 -14.90 -18.88
C ARG A 460 -0.39 -14.50 -17.91
N VAL A 461 0.82 -14.39 -18.47
CA VAL A 461 2.00 -13.81 -17.81
C VAL A 461 2.40 -12.53 -18.52
N VAL A 462 2.50 -11.42 -17.77
CA VAL A 462 2.98 -10.14 -18.27
C VAL A 462 4.25 -9.78 -17.53
N PHE A 463 5.31 -9.48 -18.26
CA PHE A 463 6.59 -9.12 -17.67
C PHE A 463 6.71 -7.61 -17.49
N PHE A 464 7.20 -7.22 -16.32
CA PHE A 464 7.43 -5.83 -15.90
C PHE A 464 8.91 -5.63 -15.57
N GLU A 465 9.42 -4.42 -15.76
CA GLU A 465 10.73 -4.03 -15.20
C GLU A 465 10.67 -3.87 -13.68
N ARG A 466 9.55 -3.32 -13.19
CA ARG A 466 9.22 -3.18 -11.76
C ARG A 466 7.72 -3.17 -11.54
N LEU A 467 7.26 -3.74 -10.43
CA LEU A 467 5.86 -3.65 -10.03
C LEU A 467 5.54 -2.27 -9.41
N PRO A 468 4.37 -1.68 -9.71
CA PRO A 468 3.94 -0.42 -9.10
C PRO A 468 3.70 -0.59 -7.60
N ARG A 469 4.18 0.37 -6.80
CA ARG A 469 4.09 0.34 -5.34
C ARG A 469 3.47 1.63 -4.79
N SER A 470 2.83 1.52 -3.64
CA SER A 470 2.39 2.66 -2.83
C SER A 470 3.57 3.28 -2.08
N GLY A 471 3.36 4.43 -1.46
CA GLY A 471 4.35 5.06 -0.58
C GLY A 471 4.75 4.22 0.65
N SER A 472 3.95 3.20 1.02
CA SER A 472 4.27 2.22 2.05
C SER A 472 5.04 1.00 1.53
N GLY A 473 5.35 0.95 0.23
CA GLY A 473 6.03 -0.18 -0.41
C GLY A 473 5.12 -1.33 -0.86
N ALA A 474 3.83 -1.31 -0.56
CA ALA A 474 2.88 -2.33 -0.99
C ALA A 474 2.60 -2.26 -2.49
N ILE A 475 2.39 -3.43 -3.14
CA ILE A 475 2.08 -3.51 -4.57
C ILE A 475 0.69 -2.91 -4.82
N ARG A 476 0.61 -1.98 -5.78
CA ARG A 476 -0.65 -1.36 -6.23
C ARG A 476 -1.33 -2.25 -7.27
N ARG A 477 -2.16 -3.21 -6.84
CA ARG A 477 -2.87 -4.13 -7.75
C ARG A 477 -3.84 -3.42 -8.69
N SER A 478 -4.47 -2.32 -8.27
CA SER A 478 -5.29 -1.49 -9.15
C SER A 478 -4.51 -1.01 -10.38
N ALA A 479 -3.31 -0.47 -10.17
CA ALA A 479 -2.46 -0.03 -11.27
C ALA A 479 -1.96 -1.19 -12.16
N LEU A 480 -1.82 -2.40 -11.61
CA LEU A 480 -1.52 -3.59 -12.41
C LEU A 480 -2.73 -3.99 -13.26
N ARG A 481 -3.94 -4.03 -12.66
CA ARG A 481 -5.19 -4.35 -13.40
C ARG A 481 -5.38 -3.43 -14.61
N GLU A 482 -5.06 -2.15 -14.48
CA GLU A 482 -5.14 -1.18 -15.59
C GLU A 482 -4.13 -1.50 -16.70
N ARG A 483 -2.89 -1.85 -16.34
CA ARG A 483 -1.81 -2.12 -17.30
C ARG A 483 -1.94 -3.43 -18.07
N VAL A 484 -2.64 -4.43 -17.52
CA VAL A 484 -2.78 -5.76 -18.12
C VAL A 484 -4.07 -5.94 -18.93
N ARG A 485 -4.89 -4.90 -19.09
CA ARG A 485 -6.26 -5.04 -19.62
C ARG A 485 -6.40 -5.10 -21.14
N ILE A 486 -5.44 -4.60 -21.90
CA ILE A 486 -5.62 -4.47 -23.36
C ILE A 486 -5.05 -5.69 -24.09
N ARG A 487 -5.91 -6.67 -24.36
CA ARG A 487 -5.66 -7.79 -25.25
C ARG A 487 -6.96 -8.18 -25.94
N GLY A 488 -6.93 -8.25 -27.27
CA GLY A 488 -8.10 -8.58 -28.06
C GLY A 488 -7.73 -8.84 -29.52
N HIS A 489 -8.71 -9.18 -30.34
CA HIS A 489 -8.52 -9.40 -31.76
C HIS A 489 -8.61 -8.08 -32.53
N ALA A 490 -7.83 -7.98 -33.58
CA ALA A 490 -7.81 -6.82 -34.46
C ALA A 490 -9.01 -6.81 -35.41
N TRP A 491 -9.71 -5.67 -35.45
CA TRP A 491 -10.70 -5.33 -36.46
C TRP A 491 -10.09 -4.32 -37.41
N LYS A 492 -9.86 -4.69 -38.66
CA LYS A 492 -9.13 -3.84 -39.60
C LYS A 492 -10.05 -3.04 -40.52
N PHE A 493 -9.85 -1.72 -40.51
CA PHE A 493 -10.62 -0.76 -41.29
C PHE A 493 -9.70 0.03 -42.24
N GLY A 494 -10.29 0.54 -43.31
CA GLY A 494 -9.58 1.32 -44.34
C GLY A 494 -9.26 2.75 -43.90
N LYS A 495 -8.92 3.58 -44.86
CA LYS A 495 -8.65 5.01 -44.71
C LYS A 495 -9.95 5.84 -44.61
N ASN A 496 -9.84 7.02 -44.00
CA ASN A 496 -10.91 8.01 -43.93
C ASN A 496 -12.22 7.47 -43.32
N ILE A 497 -12.13 6.64 -42.29
CA ILE A 497 -13.28 6.23 -41.49
C ILE A 497 -13.76 7.50 -40.77
N ASP A 498 -14.88 8.04 -41.23
CA ASP A 498 -15.45 9.27 -40.69
C ASP A 498 -16.36 9.02 -39.48
N THR A 499 -16.76 10.09 -38.82
CA THR A 499 -17.62 9.99 -37.62
C THR A 499 -19.02 9.46 -37.94
N ASP A 500 -19.50 9.55 -39.21
CA ASP A 500 -20.77 8.95 -39.63
C ASP A 500 -20.62 7.41 -39.80
N ALA A 501 -19.50 6.94 -40.28
CA ALA A 501 -19.19 5.51 -40.34
C ALA A 501 -19.01 4.88 -38.95
N ILE A 502 -18.47 5.66 -37.97
CA ILE A 502 -18.31 5.22 -36.59
C ILE A 502 -19.67 5.18 -35.87
N ILE A 503 -20.43 6.26 -35.95
CA ILE A 503 -21.78 6.37 -35.40
C ILE A 503 -22.66 7.20 -36.34
N PRO A 504 -23.60 6.56 -37.05
CA PRO A 504 -24.44 7.25 -38.03
C PRO A 504 -25.27 8.38 -37.43
N ALA A 505 -25.41 9.49 -38.15
CA ALA A 505 -26.14 10.67 -37.68
C ALA A 505 -27.55 10.34 -37.20
N ARG A 506 -28.22 9.35 -37.80
CA ARG A 506 -29.56 8.90 -37.42
C ARG A 506 -29.65 8.37 -35.98
N HIS A 507 -28.55 8.00 -35.35
CA HIS A 507 -28.45 7.48 -33.99
C HIS A 507 -27.86 8.51 -33.00
N CYS A 508 -27.55 9.73 -33.45
CA CYS A 508 -26.97 10.79 -32.60
C CYS A 508 -28.02 11.67 -31.88
N ASN A 509 -29.27 11.25 -31.86
CA ASN A 509 -30.38 11.91 -31.15
C ASN A 509 -30.48 11.52 -29.66
N THR A 510 -29.63 10.63 -29.20
CA THR A 510 -29.53 10.18 -27.81
C THR A 510 -28.15 10.51 -27.23
N SER A 511 -28.11 10.73 -25.91
CA SER A 511 -26.88 10.84 -25.12
C SER A 511 -26.59 9.55 -24.30
N ASP A 512 -27.44 8.54 -24.41
CA ASP A 512 -27.21 7.25 -23.74
C ASP A 512 -26.08 6.49 -24.43
N ALA A 513 -24.96 6.39 -23.71
CA ALA A 513 -23.76 5.74 -24.21
C ALA A 513 -23.98 4.24 -24.56
N ARG A 514 -24.91 3.55 -23.88
CA ARG A 514 -25.23 2.14 -24.15
C ARG A 514 -25.99 2.01 -25.46
N GLU A 515 -26.94 2.90 -25.72
CA GLU A 515 -27.68 2.93 -26.96
C GLU A 515 -26.73 3.25 -28.13
N LEU A 516 -25.88 4.27 -28.00
CA LEU A 516 -24.84 4.60 -28.99
C LEU A 516 -23.92 3.41 -29.30
N ALA A 517 -23.53 2.65 -28.30
CA ALA A 517 -22.64 1.49 -28.45
C ALA A 517 -23.27 0.40 -29.33
N THR A 518 -24.60 0.23 -29.34
CA THR A 518 -25.28 -0.77 -30.16
C THR A 518 -25.19 -0.49 -31.65
N HIS A 519 -24.85 0.75 -32.05
CA HIS A 519 -24.71 1.20 -33.43
C HIS A 519 -23.27 1.57 -33.81
N CYS A 520 -22.30 1.20 -32.96
CA CYS A 520 -20.90 1.48 -33.19
C CYS A 520 -20.40 0.78 -34.46
N MET A 521 -19.76 1.51 -35.35
CA MET A 521 -19.19 1.08 -36.64
C MET A 521 -20.24 0.51 -37.61
N GLU A 522 -21.53 0.75 -37.40
CA GLU A 522 -22.63 0.13 -38.18
C GLU A 522 -22.54 0.40 -39.68
N ASP A 523 -22.19 1.63 -40.08
CA ASP A 523 -22.06 1.99 -41.50
C ASP A 523 -20.69 1.61 -42.09
N ALA A 524 -19.69 1.30 -41.25
CA ALA A 524 -18.39 0.78 -41.70
C ALA A 524 -18.43 -0.75 -41.84
N ASP A 525 -19.00 -1.48 -40.89
CA ASP A 525 -19.29 -2.93 -40.93
C ASP A 525 -20.54 -3.23 -40.08
N PRO A 526 -21.68 -3.56 -40.73
CA PRO A 526 -22.94 -3.90 -40.02
C PRO A 526 -22.84 -5.12 -39.10
N ASN A 527 -21.79 -5.93 -39.23
CA ASN A 527 -21.55 -7.10 -38.41
C ASN A 527 -20.60 -6.84 -37.25
N PHE A 528 -19.96 -5.67 -37.19
CA PHE A 528 -18.95 -5.35 -36.19
C PHE A 528 -19.46 -5.64 -34.76
N ILE A 529 -20.54 -4.98 -34.33
CA ILE A 529 -21.09 -5.14 -32.98
C ILE A 529 -21.56 -6.58 -32.69
N LYS A 530 -22.02 -7.32 -33.72
CA LYS A 530 -22.48 -8.70 -33.55
C LYS A 530 -21.37 -9.70 -33.32
N LYS A 531 -20.19 -9.42 -33.81
CA LYS A 531 -19.02 -10.34 -33.81
C LYS A 531 -17.91 -9.89 -32.88
N MET A 532 -17.80 -8.56 -32.62
CA MET A 532 -16.79 -7.98 -31.78
C MET A 532 -16.95 -8.47 -30.32
N LYS A 533 -15.83 -8.74 -29.68
CA LYS A 533 -15.78 -9.09 -28.25
C LYS A 533 -15.22 -7.93 -27.45
N ARG A 534 -15.68 -7.80 -26.23
CA ARG A 534 -15.11 -6.81 -25.32
C ARG A 534 -13.63 -7.07 -25.11
N GLY A 535 -12.80 -6.05 -25.33
CA GLY A 535 -11.35 -6.19 -25.31
C GLY A 535 -10.70 -6.08 -26.69
N ASP A 536 -11.45 -6.28 -27.77
CA ASP A 536 -10.94 -6.18 -29.13
C ASP A 536 -10.38 -4.80 -29.47
N VAL A 537 -9.55 -4.74 -30.50
CA VAL A 537 -8.81 -3.56 -30.92
C VAL A 537 -9.20 -3.16 -32.33
N ILE A 538 -9.52 -1.90 -32.55
CA ILE A 538 -9.69 -1.36 -33.91
C ILE A 538 -8.31 -1.01 -34.47
N VAL A 539 -8.05 -1.46 -35.72
CA VAL A 539 -6.85 -1.13 -36.50
C VAL A 539 -7.28 -0.44 -37.79
N ALA A 540 -6.84 0.78 -38.04
CA ALA A 540 -7.31 1.57 -39.18
C ALA A 540 -6.16 2.25 -39.93
N GLU A 541 -6.39 2.55 -41.19
CA GLU A 541 -5.47 3.30 -42.03
C GLU A 541 -5.40 4.79 -41.59
N THR A 542 -5.19 5.70 -42.52
CA THR A 542 -5.03 7.14 -42.24
C THR A 542 -6.35 7.86 -41.97
N ASN A 543 -6.25 8.92 -41.16
CA ASN A 543 -7.32 9.90 -40.93
C ASN A 543 -8.60 9.31 -40.31
N PHE A 544 -8.42 8.43 -39.31
CA PHE A 544 -9.54 7.84 -38.57
C PHE A 544 -10.28 8.89 -37.73
N GLY A 545 -11.59 8.85 -37.75
CA GLY A 545 -12.45 9.79 -37.03
C GLY A 545 -12.57 11.16 -37.71
N CYS A 546 -12.38 11.23 -39.04
CA CYS A 546 -12.59 12.45 -39.82
C CYS A 546 -14.08 12.85 -39.87
N GLY A 547 -14.38 14.03 -40.46
CA GLY A 547 -15.74 14.52 -40.58
C GLY A 547 -16.19 15.45 -39.43
N SER A 548 -17.44 15.33 -39.00
CA SER A 548 -18.04 16.20 -38.01
C SER A 548 -17.47 16.06 -36.61
N SER A 549 -17.44 17.15 -35.85
CA SER A 549 -17.02 17.12 -34.42
C SER A 549 -18.07 16.42 -33.56
N ARG A 550 -18.00 15.09 -33.44
CA ARG A 550 -18.95 14.30 -32.66
C ARG A 550 -18.24 13.64 -31.48
N GLU A 551 -18.53 14.10 -30.28
CA GLU A 551 -18.04 13.46 -29.05
C GLU A 551 -18.63 12.05 -28.87
N VAL A 552 -19.81 11.79 -29.41
CA VAL A 552 -20.50 10.50 -29.34
C VAL A 552 -19.75 9.38 -30.10
N ALA A 553 -18.90 9.71 -31.10
CA ALA A 553 -18.16 8.71 -31.87
C ALA A 553 -17.14 7.94 -31.01
N PRO A 554 -16.19 8.55 -30.30
CA PRO A 554 -15.32 7.82 -29.39
C PRO A 554 -16.06 7.23 -28.18
N ILE A 555 -17.17 7.83 -27.73
CA ILE A 555 -18.02 7.27 -26.67
C ILE A 555 -18.63 5.94 -27.11
N SER A 556 -19.16 5.85 -28.34
CA SER A 556 -19.73 4.60 -28.86
C SER A 556 -18.69 3.48 -28.93
N ILE A 557 -17.48 3.77 -29.41
CA ILE A 557 -16.35 2.83 -29.47
C ILE A 557 -15.99 2.31 -28.07
N LYS A 558 -15.76 3.23 -27.11
CA LYS A 558 -15.38 2.87 -25.74
C LYS A 558 -16.46 2.04 -25.06
N THR A 559 -17.72 2.47 -25.19
CA THR A 559 -18.86 1.81 -24.51
C THR A 559 -19.19 0.45 -25.14
N ALA A 560 -18.96 0.28 -26.45
CA ALA A 560 -19.04 -1.01 -27.13
C ALA A 560 -18.05 -2.02 -26.55
N GLY A 561 -16.96 -1.56 -25.92
CA GLY A 561 -15.97 -2.42 -25.25
C GLY A 561 -14.66 -2.57 -26.06
N VAL A 562 -14.45 -1.76 -27.08
CA VAL A 562 -13.16 -1.65 -27.78
C VAL A 562 -12.12 -1.11 -26.80
N SER A 563 -11.01 -1.80 -26.65
CA SER A 563 -9.98 -1.47 -25.66
C SER A 563 -8.94 -0.46 -26.14
N ALA A 564 -8.71 -0.40 -27.44
CA ALA A 564 -7.81 0.58 -28.04
C ALA A 564 -8.13 0.76 -29.52
N VAL A 565 -7.72 1.91 -30.09
CA VAL A 565 -7.72 2.14 -31.53
C VAL A 565 -6.28 2.40 -31.95
N ILE A 566 -5.79 1.64 -32.94
CA ILE A 566 -4.49 1.81 -33.56
C ILE A 566 -4.71 2.31 -34.98
N ALA A 567 -4.11 3.43 -35.35
CA ALA A 567 -4.23 3.97 -36.71
C ALA A 567 -2.90 4.52 -37.22
N LYS A 568 -2.81 4.72 -38.54
CA LYS A 568 -1.66 5.44 -39.12
C LYS A 568 -1.71 6.92 -38.75
N SER A 569 -2.92 7.49 -38.69
CA SER A 569 -3.17 8.84 -38.18
C SER A 569 -4.63 9.02 -37.80
N PHE A 570 -4.89 9.97 -36.90
CA PHE A 570 -6.24 10.37 -36.44
C PHE A 570 -6.58 11.78 -36.88
N ALA A 571 -7.87 12.03 -37.09
CA ALA A 571 -8.36 13.40 -37.18
C ALA A 571 -8.21 14.12 -35.82
N ARG A 572 -7.77 15.37 -35.82
CA ARG A 572 -7.43 16.12 -34.60
C ARG A 572 -8.57 16.18 -33.55
N ILE A 573 -9.80 16.33 -34.01
CA ILE A 573 -10.97 16.42 -33.14
C ILE A 573 -11.24 15.07 -32.47
N PHE A 574 -11.22 14.00 -33.27
CA PHE A 574 -11.40 12.64 -32.74
C PHE A 574 -10.31 12.29 -31.72
N PHE A 575 -9.05 12.63 -32.04
CA PHE A 575 -7.91 12.42 -31.13
C PHE A 575 -8.18 13.08 -29.75
N ARG A 576 -8.54 14.36 -29.75
CA ARG A 576 -8.81 15.10 -28.49
C ARG A 576 -10.01 14.53 -27.72
N ASN A 577 -11.10 14.22 -28.42
CA ASN A 577 -12.29 13.66 -27.80
C ASN A 577 -12.02 12.27 -27.21
N SER A 578 -11.22 11.45 -27.87
CA SER A 578 -10.81 10.12 -27.36
C SER A 578 -10.02 10.23 -26.04
N ILE A 579 -9.05 11.15 -25.98
CA ILE A 579 -8.29 11.43 -24.74
C ILE A 579 -9.23 11.91 -23.63
N ASN A 580 -10.13 12.85 -23.96
CA ASN A 580 -11.05 13.43 -22.97
C ASN A 580 -11.99 12.41 -22.31
N ILE A 581 -12.32 11.33 -23.01
CA ILE A 581 -13.15 10.24 -22.47
C ILE A 581 -12.33 9.04 -21.99
N GLY A 582 -10.99 9.08 -22.12
CA GLY A 582 -10.10 7.99 -21.72
C GLY A 582 -10.18 6.75 -22.61
N LEU A 583 -10.36 6.92 -23.92
CA LEU A 583 -10.19 5.86 -24.92
C LEU A 583 -8.73 5.84 -25.38
N PRO A 584 -7.98 4.75 -25.18
CA PRO A 584 -6.62 4.64 -25.68
C PRO A 584 -6.58 4.63 -27.20
N ILE A 585 -5.77 5.53 -27.78
CA ILE A 585 -5.55 5.60 -29.24
C ILE A 585 -4.06 5.69 -29.50
N LEU A 586 -3.53 4.98 -30.50
CA LEU A 586 -2.10 4.93 -30.79
C LEU A 586 -1.86 5.16 -32.28
N GLU A 587 -0.96 6.09 -32.59
CA GLU A 587 -0.46 6.26 -33.97
C GLU A 587 0.75 5.36 -34.19
N CYS A 588 0.59 4.35 -35.05
CA CYS A 588 1.66 3.41 -35.39
C CYS A 588 1.50 2.86 -36.80
N PRO A 589 2.01 3.54 -37.83
CA PRO A 589 1.91 3.08 -39.23
C PRO A 589 2.42 1.67 -39.43
N GLN A 590 3.56 1.30 -38.83
CA GLN A 590 4.16 -0.03 -38.96
C GLN A 590 3.24 -1.12 -38.39
N ALA A 591 2.57 -0.87 -37.24
CA ALA A 591 1.61 -1.82 -36.67
C ALA A 591 0.40 -2.00 -37.61
N VAL A 592 -0.12 -0.91 -38.17
CA VAL A 592 -1.26 -0.97 -39.09
C VAL A 592 -0.90 -1.77 -40.34
N ASP A 593 0.33 -1.64 -40.90
CA ASP A 593 0.77 -2.40 -42.06
C ASP A 593 0.97 -3.89 -41.75
N GLY A 594 1.47 -4.23 -40.56
CA GLY A 594 1.76 -5.60 -40.15
C GLY A 594 0.59 -6.39 -39.56
N ILE A 595 -0.43 -5.72 -39.00
CA ILE A 595 -1.58 -6.38 -38.40
C ILE A 595 -2.64 -6.69 -39.46
N THR A 596 -3.18 -7.89 -39.46
CA THR A 596 -4.35 -8.32 -40.24
C THR A 596 -5.58 -8.49 -39.34
N GLU A 597 -6.74 -8.45 -39.98
CA GLU A 597 -8.00 -8.70 -39.27
C GLU A 597 -7.99 -10.08 -38.61
N GLY A 598 -8.42 -10.14 -37.36
CA GLY A 598 -8.44 -11.37 -36.57
C GLY A 598 -7.13 -11.68 -35.82
N ASP A 599 -6.02 -10.97 -36.10
CA ASP A 599 -4.80 -11.14 -35.33
C ASP A 599 -5.03 -10.81 -33.86
N GLU A 600 -4.44 -11.58 -32.96
CA GLU A 600 -4.47 -11.31 -31.52
C GLU A 600 -3.44 -10.25 -31.16
N ILE A 601 -3.90 -9.13 -30.62
CA ILE A 601 -3.09 -7.94 -30.36
C ILE A 601 -3.05 -7.66 -28.86
N GLU A 602 -1.85 -7.42 -28.36
CA GLU A 602 -1.63 -6.88 -27.02
C GLU A 602 -1.11 -5.44 -27.13
N VAL A 603 -1.74 -4.53 -26.40
CA VAL A 603 -1.37 -3.10 -26.39
C VAL A 603 -1.02 -2.67 -24.99
N GLU A 604 0.11 -2.01 -24.84
CA GLU A 604 0.54 -1.33 -23.60
C GLU A 604 0.64 0.18 -23.85
N PRO A 605 -0.42 0.95 -23.58
CA PRO A 605 -0.49 2.38 -23.92
C PRO A 605 0.60 3.22 -23.26
N ALA A 606 0.94 2.90 -22.00
CA ALA A 606 1.94 3.62 -21.24
C ALA A 606 3.36 3.60 -21.85
N THR A 607 3.70 2.53 -22.58
CA THR A 607 4.99 2.38 -23.25
C THR A 607 4.89 2.54 -24.77
N GLY A 608 3.67 2.64 -25.31
CA GLY A 608 3.41 2.63 -26.75
C GLY A 608 3.69 1.28 -27.42
N THR A 609 3.85 0.20 -26.62
CA THR A 609 4.19 -1.13 -27.17
C THR A 609 2.94 -1.82 -27.69
N ILE A 610 2.99 -2.29 -28.93
CA ILE A 610 1.95 -3.07 -29.62
C ILE A 610 2.57 -4.39 -30.03
N ARG A 611 2.02 -5.51 -29.55
CA ARG A 611 2.48 -6.86 -29.92
C ARG A 611 1.40 -7.56 -30.71
N ASN A 612 1.76 -8.05 -31.89
CA ASN A 612 0.94 -8.99 -32.63
C ASN A 612 1.31 -10.40 -32.15
N LEU A 613 0.48 -10.98 -31.30
CA LEU A 613 0.74 -12.29 -30.68
C LEU A 613 0.57 -13.43 -31.70
N THR A 614 -0.27 -13.25 -32.73
CA THR A 614 -0.47 -14.23 -33.80
C THR A 614 0.78 -14.39 -34.67
N ARG A 615 1.50 -13.30 -34.89
CA ARG A 615 2.67 -13.27 -35.77
C ARG A 615 4.01 -13.20 -35.07
N GLY A 616 3.99 -12.95 -33.74
CA GLY A 616 5.21 -12.77 -32.94
C GLY A 616 5.93 -11.44 -33.19
N GLU A 617 5.24 -10.45 -33.76
CA GLU A 617 5.82 -9.16 -34.12
C GLU A 617 5.56 -8.12 -33.04
N THR A 618 6.49 -7.18 -32.91
CA THR A 618 6.34 -6.07 -31.92
C THR A 618 6.58 -4.74 -32.61
N TYR A 619 5.67 -3.82 -32.41
CA TYR A 619 5.73 -2.46 -32.93
C TYR A 619 5.77 -1.46 -31.78
N ARG A 620 6.18 -0.23 -32.06
CA ARG A 620 6.27 0.83 -31.05
C ARG A 620 5.64 2.10 -31.57
N ALA A 621 4.55 2.50 -30.93
CA ALA A 621 3.97 3.82 -31.08
C ALA A 621 4.73 4.82 -30.19
N GLU A 622 4.63 6.10 -30.51
CA GLU A 622 5.11 7.13 -29.59
C GLU A 622 4.24 7.12 -28.33
N PRO A 623 4.82 6.94 -27.14
CA PRO A 623 4.05 6.90 -25.90
C PRO A 623 3.43 8.26 -25.60
N PHE A 624 2.27 8.26 -24.96
CA PHE A 624 1.67 9.51 -24.49
C PHE A 624 2.57 10.21 -23.46
N PRO A 625 2.68 11.54 -23.52
CA PRO A 625 3.23 12.30 -22.39
C PRO A 625 2.51 11.95 -21.10
N ASP A 626 3.25 11.90 -19.98
CA ASP A 626 2.73 11.48 -18.65
C ASP A 626 1.42 12.18 -18.24
N PHE A 627 1.22 13.41 -18.69
CA PHE A 627 0.00 14.17 -18.43
C PHE A 627 -1.22 13.58 -19.13
N LEU A 628 -1.09 13.24 -20.43
CA LEU A 628 -2.18 12.64 -21.21
C LEU A 628 -2.46 11.21 -20.78
N GLN A 629 -1.39 10.45 -20.45
CA GLN A 629 -1.54 9.11 -19.90
C GLN A 629 -2.36 9.12 -18.60
N ARG A 630 -2.12 10.09 -17.71
CA ARG A 630 -2.92 10.24 -16.48
C ARG A 630 -4.41 10.51 -16.75
N ILE A 631 -4.75 11.28 -17.78
CA ILE A 631 -6.16 11.51 -18.16
C ILE A 631 -6.80 10.21 -18.64
N ILE A 632 -6.11 9.44 -19.47
CA ILE A 632 -6.59 8.14 -19.98
C ILE A 632 -6.78 7.16 -18.83
N ASP A 633 -5.79 7.03 -17.93
CA ASP A 633 -5.79 6.11 -16.80
C ASP A 633 -6.92 6.41 -15.78
N ARG A 634 -7.39 7.66 -15.72
CA ARG A 634 -8.54 8.08 -14.88
C ARG A 634 -9.89 7.88 -15.57
N GLY A 635 -9.90 7.37 -16.78
CA GLY A 635 -11.14 7.17 -17.54
C GLY A 635 -11.65 8.40 -18.25
N GLY A 636 -10.86 9.52 -18.27
CA GLY A 636 -11.14 10.74 -19.00
C GLY A 636 -10.86 12.02 -18.22
N LEU A 637 -10.97 13.15 -18.92
CA LEU A 637 -10.64 14.49 -18.39
C LEU A 637 -11.52 14.90 -17.20
N LEU A 638 -12.81 14.59 -17.22
CA LEU A 638 -13.72 14.94 -16.11
C LEU A 638 -13.29 14.26 -14.82
N ALA A 639 -13.08 12.93 -14.84
CA ALA A 639 -12.64 12.17 -13.68
C ALA A 639 -11.25 12.64 -13.18
N TYR A 640 -10.34 12.99 -14.10
CA TYR A 640 -9.04 13.57 -13.75
C TYR A 640 -9.17 14.95 -13.08
N VAL A 641 -10.08 15.82 -13.57
CA VAL A 641 -10.31 17.15 -12.99
C VAL A 641 -11.02 17.05 -11.65
N GLU A 642 -12.02 16.18 -11.51
CA GLU A 642 -12.72 15.93 -10.24
C GLU A 642 -11.74 15.47 -9.15
N GLU A 643 -10.84 14.55 -9.47
CA GLU A 643 -9.79 14.13 -8.55
C GLU A 643 -8.86 15.28 -8.17
N ARG A 644 -8.41 16.09 -9.15
CA ARG A 644 -7.55 17.24 -8.90
C ARG A 644 -8.26 18.37 -8.12
N LEU A 645 -9.56 18.52 -8.29
CA LEU A 645 -10.35 19.44 -7.47
C LEU A 645 -10.53 18.90 -6.05
N ALA A 646 -10.75 17.60 -5.91
CA ALA A 646 -10.78 16.93 -4.62
C ALA A 646 -9.41 16.95 -3.90
N GLU A 647 -8.30 16.98 -4.64
CA GLU A 647 -6.95 17.18 -4.11
C GLU A 647 -6.67 18.64 -3.70
N ARG A 648 -7.44 19.60 -4.23
CA ARG A 648 -7.29 21.05 -3.94
C ARG A 648 -8.24 21.56 -2.85
N ASN A 649 -9.30 20.83 -2.58
CA ASN A 649 -10.24 21.07 -1.49
C ASN A 649 -9.88 20.12 -0.31
#